data_ae46ffb8885ee315cdf944c07a7c5c79
#
_entry.id   ae46ffb8885ee315cdf944c07a7c5c79
#
_cell.length_a   1.000
_cell.length_b   1.000
_cell.length_c   1.000
_cell.angle_alpha   90.00
_cell.angle_beta   90.00
_cell.angle_gamma   90.00
#
_symmetry.space_group_name_H-M   'P 1'
#
loop_
_entity.id
_entity.type
_entity.pdbx_description
1 polymer ?
#
loop_
_entity_poly.entity_id
_entity_poly.type
_entity_poly.pdbx_seq_one_letter_code
_entity_poly.pdbx_strand_id
1 'polypeptide(L)'
;MTKESPRNFRYRYDLDGLRGIAIGLVVIYHVFVGRVSGGVDVFLLLSGYFFLGSQLRYASKPNASLNPWWPVWRTLRRLVPSLVLVIGVTYILVRIFTPQLMRTELTQQITATMLYYQNWELAKQNADYTAAAADTSPLQHMWSMAVQGQFYIMGIAFALILAAIMKFRPKQQPLGKRSFPTVNQIAGPILIVVTIASFAYASRHGLYGTPENYYSTWSRAWELTLGAVLAIYGSSWKIPARLYDLFTGLGLLMLIFTGAIIADTTAYPGPLSLLPLGGAVLIILGGGGKISKAMASKQARWLGDVAYPLYLWHWPLLILSTSYLGQETPSWWLGVIIIVISLVLADLTHRFVEKPLRQHRKRPTAEDLPVRKGLSTLQKPAGAARGVGGVVVAAAVISLLAVQPLWMRTLDDADAELLDPALYPGATTFINDITPPDNVEVKPDPILAGGIQPPVATNWCFVPDSQPADFFFETRKDGKTPCIFGDPNAEEEVYLVGGSHAEQYSAALDRLGKEMGFKLVPLLRQGCPIELGDDVTVTPECAEWGKLVMDRIEEANPALVISNTTRPQNEYGTGPDAVPAGYQAFWDELADRDIPFLGFRDNPWGFDEEGRPREFDECYVATEDAYGCGMRVEQVYQPYDPGAVVLSKYQNMLSIDTAPWFCDANGDCPVIIGNTMVYRDMHHITNAFAESAMPMIREALKPFLNXXXXRGASARSAYQCRQATCQPSPLPQRWPR
;
A
#
# COMPACT_ATOMS: atom_id res chain seq x y z
N MET A 1 7.40 1.21 -63.43
CA MET A 1 8.03 1.24 -62.10
C MET A 1 7.70 2.56 -61.43
N THR A 2 6.57 2.64 -60.79
CA THR A 2 6.16 3.82 -59.98
C THR A 2 6.93 3.79 -58.66
N LYS A 3 7.84 4.75 -58.50
CA LYS A 3 8.45 5.00 -57.21
C LYS A 3 7.36 5.40 -56.22
N GLU A 4 6.96 4.47 -55.37
CA GLU A 4 6.16 4.85 -54.19
C GLU A 4 6.99 5.82 -53.37
N SER A 5 6.58 7.08 -53.34
CA SER A 5 7.16 8.05 -52.42
C SER A 5 6.95 7.55 -50.99
N PRO A 6 7.91 7.70 -50.09
CA PRO A 6 7.71 7.33 -48.69
C PRO A 6 6.49 8.11 -48.18
N ARG A 7 5.48 7.39 -47.69
CA ARG A 7 4.28 7.99 -47.07
C ARG A 7 4.78 8.89 -45.92
N ASN A 8 4.63 10.21 -46.12
CA ASN A 8 4.95 11.18 -45.07
C ASN A 8 4.03 10.91 -43.89
N PHE A 9 4.58 10.44 -42.78
CA PHE A 9 3.86 10.23 -41.53
C PHE A 9 3.34 11.59 -41.06
N ARG A 10 2.02 11.79 -41.18
CA ARG A 10 1.36 13.02 -40.73
C ARG A 10 1.04 12.88 -39.24
N TYR A 11 1.64 13.75 -38.43
CA TYR A 11 1.46 13.71 -36.96
C TYR A 11 -0.02 13.96 -36.60
N ARG A 12 -0.53 13.17 -35.65
CA ARG A 12 -1.93 13.17 -35.22
C ARG A 12 -2.14 14.09 -34.02
N TYR A 13 -2.28 15.39 -34.29
CA TYR A 13 -2.52 16.40 -33.24
C TYR A 13 -3.84 16.19 -32.48
N ASP A 14 -4.83 15.59 -33.16
CA ASP A 14 -6.09 15.24 -32.51
C ASP A 14 -5.92 14.21 -31.40
N LEU A 15 -4.95 13.32 -31.53
CA LEU A 15 -4.65 12.32 -30.46
C LEU A 15 -3.87 12.95 -29.29
N ASP A 16 -3.12 14.03 -29.52
CA ASP A 16 -2.60 14.84 -28.41
C ASP A 16 -3.75 15.46 -27.63
N GLY A 17 -4.76 15.98 -28.34
CA GLY A 17 -5.97 16.49 -27.71
C GLY A 17 -6.72 15.40 -26.94
N LEU A 18 -6.82 14.20 -27.52
CA LEU A 18 -7.46 13.06 -26.84
C LEU A 18 -6.73 12.71 -25.53
N ARG A 19 -5.38 12.75 -25.56
CA ARG A 19 -4.58 12.51 -24.36
C ARG A 19 -4.93 13.51 -23.26
N GLY A 20 -5.07 14.78 -23.64
CA GLY A 20 -5.48 15.83 -22.70
C GLY A 20 -6.89 15.61 -22.18
N ILE A 21 -7.84 15.26 -23.04
CA ILE A 21 -9.23 14.97 -22.65
C ILE A 21 -9.28 13.78 -21.68
N ALA A 22 -8.54 12.70 -21.99
CA ALA A 22 -8.52 11.51 -21.15
C ALA A 22 -8.05 11.85 -19.73
N ILE A 23 -6.94 12.60 -19.60
CA ILE A 23 -6.42 12.99 -18.28
C ILE A 23 -7.34 14.02 -17.61
N GLY A 24 -7.93 14.95 -18.39
CA GLY A 24 -8.94 15.87 -17.86
C GLY A 24 -10.12 15.13 -17.24
N LEU A 25 -10.60 14.07 -17.88
CA LEU A 25 -11.67 13.23 -17.34
C LEU A 25 -11.22 12.51 -16.06
N VAL A 26 -9.98 12.01 -16.02
CA VAL A 26 -9.42 11.39 -14.80
C VAL A 26 -9.50 12.38 -13.63
N VAL A 27 -9.02 13.61 -13.86
CA VAL A 27 -9.00 14.66 -12.83
C VAL A 27 -10.42 14.98 -12.35
N ILE A 28 -11.35 15.20 -13.29
CA ILE A 28 -12.74 15.55 -12.95
C ILE A 28 -13.41 14.41 -12.16
N TYR A 29 -13.23 13.17 -12.59
CA TYR A 29 -13.85 12.02 -11.92
C TYR A 29 -13.25 11.80 -10.53
N HIS A 30 -11.93 11.92 -10.38
CA HIS A 30 -11.29 11.78 -9.07
C HIS A 30 -11.77 12.87 -8.10
N VAL A 31 -11.87 14.10 -8.57
CA VAL A 31 -12.19 15.26 -7.70
C VAL A 31 -13.67 15.32 -7.33
N PHE A 32 -14.57 15.12 -8.32
CA PHE A 32 -16.00 15.40 -8.12
C PHE A 32 -16.88 14.15 -8.01
N VAL A 33 -16.49 13.02 -8.61
CA VAL A 33 -17.34 11.85 -8.67
C VAL A 33 -16.84 10.76 -7.70
N GLY A 34 -15.56 10.74 -7.42
CA GLY A 34 -14.94 9.72 -6.57
C GLY A 34 -14.87 8.36 -7.25
N ARG A 35 -14.79 8.33 -8.59
CA ARG A 35 -14.77 7.11 -9.39
C ARG A 35 -13.65 7.15 -10.43
N VAL A 36 -13.34 5.99 -10.98
CA VAL A 36 -12.39 5.86 -12.09
C VAL A 36 -13.14 6.11 -13.41
N SER A 37 -12.52 6.84 -14.31
CA SER A 37 -13.15 7.28 -15.57
C SER A 37 -12.85 6.41 -16.80
N GLY A 38 -11.87 5.50 -16.72
CA GLY A 38 -11.32 4.82 -17.89
C GLY A 38 -10.33 5.67 -18.68
N GLY A 39 -10.11 6.92 -18.27
CA GLY A 39 -9.16 7.81 -18.94
C GLY A 39 -7.71 7.34 -18.85
N VAL A 40 -7.36 6.66 -17.76
CA VAL A 40 -6.01 6.07 -17.59
C VAL A 40 -5.79 4.96 -18.63
N ASP A 41 -6.80 4.11 -18.86
CA ASP A 41 -6.74 3.02 -19.86
C ASP A 41 -6.49 3.60 -21.25
N VAL A 42 -7.22 4.67 -21.61
CA VAL A 42 -7.03 5.38 -22.88
C VAL A 42 -5.63 6.00 -22.97
N PHE A 43 -5.15 6.58 -21.86
CA PHE A 43 -3.81 7.16 -21.82
C PHE A 43 -2.73 6.09 -22.03
N LEU A 44 -2.91 4.89 -21.47
CA LEU A 44 -1.99 3.76 -21.70
C LEU A 44 -2.03 3.32 -23.17
N LEU A 45 -3.20 3.21 -23.77
CA LEU A 45 -3.35 2.88 -25.18
C LEU A 45 -2.60 3.89 -26.06
N LEU A 46 -2.80 5.20 -25.81
CA LEU A 46 -2.11 6.25 -26.57
C LEU A 46 -0.61 6.21 -26.36
N SER A 47 -0.15 5.83 -25.16
CA SER A 47 1.28 5.65 -24.88
C SER A 47 1.86 4.53 -25.76
N GLY A 48 1.16 3.41 -25.87
CA GLY A 48 1.53 2.34 -26.79
C GLY A 48 1.56 2.81 -28.24
N TYR A 49 0.52 3.52 -28.66
CA TYR A 49 0.41 4.04 -30.03
C TYR A 49 1.59 4.93 -30.40
N PHE A 50 1.87 5.96 -29.58
CA PHE A 50 2.92 6.93 -29.90
C PHE A 50 4.32 6.36 -29.66
N PHE A 51 4.53 5.76 -28.47
CA PHE A 51 5.87 5.36 -28.06
C PHE A 51 6.37 4.13 -28.84
N LEU A 52 5.65 3.02 -28.76
CA LEU A 52 6.10 1.80 -29.43
C LEU A 52 6.04 1.97 -30.95
N GLY A 53 5.05 2.69 -31.46
CA GLY A 53 5.00 3.06 -32.89
C GLY A 53 6.27 3.77 -33.33
N SER A 54 6.77 4.73 -32.52
CA SER A 54 7.99 5.45 -32.87
C SER A 54 9.24 4.55 -32.79
N GLN A 55 9.30 3.63 -31.80
CA GLN A 55 10.40 2.69 -31.67
C GLN A 55 10.46 1.74 -32.89
N LEU A 56 9.31 1.25 -33.33
CA LEU A 56 9.24 0.36 -34.51
C LEU A 56 9.62 1.09 -35.79
N ARG A 57 9.21 2.35 -35.95
CA ARG A 57 9.63 3.18 -37.11
C ARG A 57 11.14 3.38 -37.14
N TYR A 58 11.75 3.60 -35.94
CA TYR A 58 13.21 3.71 -35.85
C TYR A 58 13.89 2.37 -36.22
N ALA A 59 13.37 1.25 -35.69
CA ALA A 59 13.91 -0.08 -35.95
C ALA A 59 13.86 -0.45 -37.46
N SER A 60 12.92 0.14 -38.20
CA SER A 60 12.78 -0.07 -39.64
C SER A 60 13.85 0.63 -40.46
N LYS A 61 14.61 1.54 -39.88
CA LYS A 61 15.68 2.26 -40.60
C LYS A 61 16.86 1.32 -40.86
N PRO A 62 17.46 1.40 -42.08
CA PRO A 62 18.58 0.48 -42.43
C PRO A 62 19.82 0.68 -41.56
N ASN A 63 20.02 1.85 -41.01
CA ASN A 63 21.17 2.20 -40.15
C ASN A 63 20.78 2.45 -38.70
N ALA A 64 19.75 1.78 -38.20
CA ALA A 64 19.31 1.92 -36.80
C ALA A 64 20.42 1.45 -35.84
N SER A 65 20.71 2.28 -34.84
CA SER A 65 21.67 1.95 -33.79
C SER A 65 21.07 0.92 -32.82
N LEU A 66 21.87 -0.05 -32.40
CA LEU A 66 21.48 -1.06 -31.38
C LEU A 66 21.78 -0.59 -29.97
N ASN A 67 22.29 0.63 -29.79
CA ASN A 67 22.59 1.19 -28.47
C ASN A 67 21.28 1.51 -27.73
N PRO A 68 21.01 0.84 -26.59
CA PRO A 68 19.78 1.09 -25.83
C PRO A 68 19.81 2.41 -25.06
N TRP A 69 20.99 2.99 -24.84
CA TRP A 69 21.14 4.14 -23.94
C TRP A 69 20.37 5.37 -24.42
N TRP A 70 20.39 5.66 -25.72
CA TRP A 70 19.73 6.87 -26.25
C TRP A 70 18.21 6.87 -25.97
N PRO A 71 17.43 5.82 -26.34
CA PRO A 71 16.00 5.84 -26.06
C PRO A 71 15.69 5.80 -24.57
N VAL A 72 16.48 5.09 -23.78
CA VAL A 72 16.32 5.06 -22.30
C VAL A 72 16.58 6.47 -21.74
N TRP A 73 17.69 7.09 -22.12
CA TRP A 73 18.06 8.43 -21.65
C TRP A 73 17.02 9.48 -22.04
N ARG A 74 16.52 9.41 -23.27
CA ARG A 74 15.45 10.30 -23.75
C ARG A 74 14.19 10.16 -22.90
N THR A 75 13.81 8.93 -22.57
CA THR A 75 12.63 8.63 -21.76
C THR A 75 12.81 9.15 -20.32
N LEU A 76 13.99 8.88 -19.71
CA LEU A 76 14.30 9.36 -18.36
C LEU A 76 14.26 10.89 -18.29
N ARG A 77 14.86 11.57 -19.27
CA ARG A 77 14.87 13.04 -19.31
C ARG A 77 13.49 13.65 -19.48
N ARG A 78 12.57 12.90 -20.06
CA ARG A 78 11.18 13.35 -20.23
C ARG A 78 10.38 13.15 -18.95
N LEU A 79 10.55 12.02 -18.25
CA LEU A 79 9.64 11.61 -17.17
C LEU A 79 10.17 11.97 -15.77
N VAL A 80 11.47 11.74 -15.52
CA VAL A 80 12.00 11.79 -14.16
C VAL A 80 12.02 13.21 -13.55
N PRO A 81 12.38 14.28 -14.27
CA PRO A 81 12.42 15.61 -13.63
C PRO A 81 11.09 16.06 -13.05
N SER A 82 9.99 15.92 -13.79
CA SER A 82 8.65 16.27 -13.30
C SER A 82 8.23 15.37 -12.15
N LEU A 83 8.51 14.06 -12.25
CA LEU A 83 8.20 13.09 -11.21
C LEU A 83 8.90 13.45 -9.90
N VAL A 84 10.20 13.69 -9.95
CA VAL A 84 11.02 14.04 -8.77
C VAL A 84 10.49 15.32 -8.12
N LEU A 85 10.17 16.33 -8.92
CA LEU A 85 9.61 17.60 -8.42
C LEU A 85 8.32 17.33 -7.64
N VAL A 86 7.38 16.60 -8.25
CA VAL A 86 6.07 16.36 -7.63
C VAL A 86 6.22 15.52 -6.36
N ILE A 87 6.99 14.42 -6.41
CA ILE A 87 7.19 13.56 -5.23
C ILE A 87 7.89 14.33 -4.11
N GLY A 88 8.94 15.11 -4.47
CA GLY A 88 9.67 15.90 -3.48
C GLY A 88 8.79 16.93 -2.79
N VAL A 89 8.00 17.69 -3.56
CA VAL A 89 7.05 18.66 -3.00
C VAL A 89 5.98 17.93 -2.17
N THR A 90 5.44 16.81 -2.67
CA THR A 90 4.43 16.02 -1.94
C THR A 90 4.99 15.57 -0.59
N TYR A 91 6.21 15.05 -0.56
CA TYR A 91 6.87 14.59 0.67
C TYR A 91 7.01 15.75 1.67
N ILE A 92 7.46 16.91 1.20
CA ILE A 92 7.62 18.10 2.05
C ILE A 92 6.25 18.54 2.60
N LEU A 93 5.22 18.59 1.74
CA LEU A 93 3.88 18.99 2.17
C LEU A 93 3.26 18.00 3.16
N VAL A 94 3.49 16.70 2.95
CA VAL A 94 3.06 15.66 3.92
C VAL A 94 3.71 15.94 5.28
N ARG A 95 5.02 16.18 5.31
CA ARG A 95 5.74 16.41 6.57
C ARG A 95 5.26 17.66 7.32
N ILE A 96 4.84 18.69 6.59
CA ILE A 96 4.45 19.98 7.19
C ILE A 96 2.95 20.01 7.53
N PHE A 97 2.09 19.59 6.61
CA PHE A 97 0.65 19.84 6.71
C PHE A 97 -0.19 18.62 7.05
N THR A 98 0.26 17.42 6.67
CA THR A 98 -0.49 16.17 6.88
C THR A 98 0.44 15.07 7.41
N PRO A 99 1.13 15.29 8.55
CA PRO A 99 2.08 14.30 9.06
C PRO A 99 1.44 12.95 9.39
N GLN A 100 0.12 12.90 9.59
CA GLN A 100 -0.62 11.65 9.79
C GLN A 100 -0.55 10.72 8.57
N LEU A 101 -0.25 11.23 7.37
CA LEU A 101 -0.05 10.42 6.16
C LEU A 101 1.37 9.85 6.07
N MET A 102 2.28 10.26 6.97
CA MET A 102 3.67 9.78 6.95
C MET A 102 3.74 8.42 7.63
N ARG A 103 3.77 7.38 6.83
CA ARG A 103 3.77 5.97 7.27
C ARG A 103 4.85 5.19 6.53
N THR A 104 5.18 4.00 7.04
CA THR A 104 6.14 3.09 6.39
C THR A 104 5.70 2.79 4.96
N GLU A 105 4.41 2.56 4.75
CA GLU A 105 3.84 2.28 3.43
C GLU A 105 4.13 3.42 2.44
N LEU A 106 4.03 4.68 2.89
CA LEU A 106 4.34 5.83 2.04
C LEU A 106 5.82 5.86 1.65
N THR A 107 6.73 5.55 2.59
CA THR A 107 8.17 5.51 2.27
C THR A 107 8.50 4.42 1.27
N GLN A 108 7.84 3.25 1.39
CA GLN A 108 7.97 2.16 0.42
C GLN A 108 7.45 2.59 -0.94
N GLN A 109 6.33 3.33 -0.98
CA GLN A 109 5.75 3.84 -2.21
C GLN A 109 6.64 4.90 -2.88
N ILE A 110 7.33 5.74 -2.10
CA ILE A 110 8.30 6.71 -2.64
C ILE A 110 9.41 5.96 -3.40
N THR A 111 10.01 4.95 -2.76
CA THR A 111 11.05 4.13 -3.38
C THR A 111 10.50 3.43 -4.63
N ALA A 112 9.32 2.81 -4.51
CA ALA A 112 8.70 2.06 -5.61
C ALA A 112 8.37 2.97 -6.81
N THR A 113 7.90 4.19 -6.55
CA THR A 113 7.60 5.17 -7.59
C THR A 113 8.87 5.62 -8.30
N MET A 114 9.92 5.92 -7.54
CA MET A 114 11.22 6.35 -8.12
C MET A 114 11.83 5.24 -8.98
N LEU A 115 11.64 3.98 -8.62
CA LEU A 115 12.19 2.83 -9.35
C LEU A 115 11.18 2.17 -10.29
N TYR A 116 10.00 2.78 -10.47
CA TYR A 116 8.98 2.36 -11.45
C TYR A 116 8.42 0.96 -11.19
N TYR A 117 8.22 0.57 -9.89
CA TYR A 117 7.48 -0.64 -9.53
C TYR A 117 6.32 -0.37 -8.55
N GLN A 118 5.81 0.87 -8.52
CA GLN A 118 4.73 1.28 -7.60
C GLN A 118 3.49 0.40 -7.71
N ASN A 119 3.16 -0.06 -8.92
CA ASN A 119 2.00 -0.93 -9.14
C ASN A 119 2.15 -2.27 -8.37
N TRP A 120 3.35 -2.84 -8.34
CA TRP A 120 3.61 -4.07 -7.60
C TRP A 120 3.64 -3.83 -6.09
N GLU A 121 4.15 -2.67 -5.67
CA GLU A 121 4.14 -2.29 -4.24
C GLU A 121 2.70 -2.13 -3.73
N LEU A 122 1.84 -1.46 -4.49
CA LEU A 122 0.42 -1.30 -4.13
C LEU A 122 -0.32 -2.66 -4.10
N ALA A 123 -0.02 -3.53 -5.05
CA ALA A 123 -0.59 -4.89 -5.05
C ALA A 123 -0.17 -5.66 -3.80
N LYS A 124 1.10 -5.54 -3.42
CA LYS A 124 1.64 -6.16 -2.20
C LYS A 124 0.99 -5.59 -0.93
N GLN A 125 0.75 -4.27 -0.90
CA GLN A 125 0.08 -3.61 0.23
C GLN A 125 -1.43 -3.85 0.22
N ASN A 126 -1.95 -4.52 -0.82
CA ASN A 126 -3.37 -4.81 -1.02
C ASN A 126 -4.23 -3.54 -0.99
N ALA A 127 -3.73 -2.49 -1.62
CA ALA A 127 -4.35 -1.16 -1.61
C ALA A 127 -5.50 -1.08 -2.60
N ASP A 128 -6.73 -0.97 -2.11
CA ASP A 128 -7.89 -0.73 -2.95
C ASP A 128 -7.78 0.66 -3.60
N TYR A 129 -7.93 0.72 -4.91
CA TYR A 129 -7.96 2.00 -5.62
C TYR A 129 -9.38 2.57 -5.55
N THR A 130 -9.73 3.03 -4.37
CA THR A 130 -10.97 3.76 -4.16
C THR A 130 -10.71 5.25 -4.38
N ALA A 131 -11.75 6.01 -4.54
CA ALA A 131 -11.67 7.45 -4.66
C ALA A 131 -11.12 8.07 -3.37
N ALA A 132 -10.64 9.30 -3.49
CA ALA A 132 -9.94 10.03 -2.46
C ALA A 132 -10.65 10.01 -1.10
N ALA A 133 -10.28 9.05 -0.27
CA ALA A 133 -10.56 9.09 1.17
C ALA A 133 -9.39 9.80 1.86
N ALA A 134 -9.63 10.33 3.05
CA ALA A 134 -8.62 11.13 3.77
C ALA A 134 -7.37 10.31 4.15
N ASP A 135 -7.50 8.99 4.21
CA ASP A 135 -6.41 8.07 4.56
C ASP A 135 -5.70 7.46 3.34
N THR A 136 -6.14 7.80 2.13
CA THR A 136 -5.56 7.27 0.89
C THR A 136 -4.16 7.87 0.66
N SER A 137 -3.24 7.05 0.15
CA SER A 137 -1.88 7.51 -0.15
C SER A 137 -1.86 8.60 -1.22
N PRO A 138 -1.12 9.70 -1.00
CA PRO A 138 -0.95 10.72 -2.04
C PRO A 138 -0.17 10.25 -3.27
N LEU A 139 0.45 9.06 -3.23
CA LEU A 139 1.19 8.49 -4.36
C LEU A 139 0.47 7.31 -5.01
N GLN A 140 -0.76 7.00 -4.60
CA GLN A 140 -1.46 5.80 -5.10
C GLN A 140 -1.60 5.81 -6.62
N HIS A 141 -1.93 6.97 -7.21
CA HIS A 141 -2.13 7.09 -8.67
C HIS A 141 -0.88 6.78 -9.49
N MET A 142 0.31 6.79 -8.87
CA MET A 142 1.59 6.55 -9.59
C MET A 142 1.74 5.11 -10.12
N TRP A 143 0.80 4.21 -9.79
CA TRP A 143 0.82 2.83 -10.30
C TRP A 143 0.84 2.79 -11.84
N SER A 144 0.06 3.65 -12.48
CA SER A 144 -0.05 3.64 -13.95
C SER A 144 1.24 4.09 -14.61
N MET A 145 1.96 5.02 -13.98
CA MET A 145 3.27 5.45 -14.45
C MET A 145 4.31 4.33 -14.35
N ALA A 146 4.24 3.53 -13.27
CA ALA A 146 5.12 2.38 -13.11
C ALA A 146 4.89 1.37 -14.25
N VAL A 147 3.61 1.05 -14.53
CA VAL A 147 3.24 0.17 -15.65
C VAL A 147 3.77 0.75 -16.98
N GLN A 148 3.54 2.05 -17.21
CA GLN A 148 3.97 2.73 -18.43
C GLN A 148 5.51 2.69 -18.58
N GLY A 149 6.25 2.95 -17.51
CA GLY A 149 7.72 2.93 -17.53
C GLY A 149 8.27 1.54 -17.82
N GLN A 150 7.70 0.51 -17.19
CA GLN A 150 8.06 -0.90 -17.46
C GLN A 150 7.82 -1.22 -18.94
N PHE A 151 6.67 -0.81 -19.46
CA PHE A 151 6.34 -1.02 -20.87
C PHE A 151 7.32 -0.30 -21.79
N TYR A 152 7.77 0.91 -21.44
CA TYR A 152 8.75 1.65 -22.25
C TYR A 152 10.07 0.88 -22.35
N ILE A 153 10.54 0.30 -21.25
CA ILE A 153 11.77 -0.51 -21.24
C ILE A 153 11.58 -1.76 -22.11
N MET A 154 10.45 -2.46 -21.93
CA MET A 154 10.14 -3.67 -22.71
C MET A 154 10.00 -3.31 -24.20
N GLY A 155 9.37 -2.19 -24.52
CA GLY A 155 9.19 -1.73 -25.91
C GLY A 155 10.51 -1.35 -26.57
N ILE A 156 11.43 -0.70 -25.82
CA ILE A 156 12.78 -0.40 -26.33
C ILE A 156 13.51 -1.72 -26.61
N ALA A 157 13.50 -2.67 -25.69
CA ALA A 157 14.17 -3.96 -25.86
C ALA A 157 13.59 -4.71 -27.09
N PHE A 158 12.27 -4.75 -27.20
CA PHE A 158 11.58 -5.40 -28.32
C PHE A 158 11.99 -4.77 -29.66
N ALA A 159 11.99 -3.44 -29.75
CA ALA A 159 12.37 -2.73 -30.98
C ALA A 159 13.86 -2.96 -31.34
N LEU A 160 14.73 -3.00 -30.33
CA LEU A 160 16.17 -3.27 -30.55
C LEU A 160 16.39 -4.70 -31.03
N ILE A 161 15.66 -5.67 -30.51
CA ILE A 161 15.70 -7.07 -30.97
C ILE A 161 15.32 -7.12 -32.46
N LEU A 162 14.22 -6.43 -32.83
CA LEU A 162 13.79 -6.37 -34.22
C LEU A 162 14.82 -5.68 -35.11
N ALA A 163 15.41 -4.59 -34.64
CA ALA A 163 16.48 -3.89 -35.38
C ALA A 163 17.68 -4.82 -35.57
N ALA A 164 18.05 -5.62 -34.55
CA ALA A 164 19.13 -6.59 -34.65
C ALA A 164 18.81 -7.68 -35.69
N ILE A 165 17.59 -8.20 -35.67
CA ILE A 165 17.13 -9.20 -36.65
C ILE A 165 17.28 -8.64 -38.06
N MET A 166 16.85 -7.38 -38.27
CA MET A 166 16.95 -6.73 -39.56
C MET A 166 18.39 -6.48 -40.01
N LYS A 167 19.26 -6.16 -39.06
CA LYS A 167 20.69 -5.89 -39.31
C LYS A 167 21.43 -7.15 -39.71
N PHE A 168 21.11 -8.29 -39.10
CA PHE A 168 21.79 -9.56 -39.33
C PHE A 168 21.07 -10.46 -40.36
N ARG A 169 20.09 -9.91 -41.09
CA ARG A 169 19.40 -10.64 -42.19
C ARG A 169 20.36 -10.93 -43.32
N PRO A 170 20.15 -12.01 -44.10
CA PRO A 170 21.00 -12.33 -45.26
C PRO A 170 20.96 -11.18 -46.30
N LYS A 171 22.13 -10.75 -46.75
CA LYS A 171 22.28 -9.63 -47.71
C LYS A 171 21.97 -10.02 -49.15
N GLN A 172 22.08 -11.30 -49.47
CA GLN A 172 21.78 -11.82 -50.81
C GLN A 172 20.66 -12.84 -50.75
N GLN A 173 19.58 -12.57 -51.46
CA GLN A 173 18.48 -13.51 -51.58
C GLN A 173 18.58 -14.27 -52.89
N PRO A 174 18.43 -15.63 -52.89
CA PRO A 174 18.38 -16.39 -54.10
C PRO A 174 17.19 -15.94 -54.94
N LEU A 175 17.37 -15.89 -56.25
CA LEU A 175 16.30 -15.59 -57.20
C LEU A 175 15.10 -16.54 -56.99
N GLY A 176 13.90 -15.96 -56.80
CA GLY A 176 12.66 -16.72 -56.68
C GLY A 176 12.20 -17.01 -55.23
N LYS A 177 12.90 -16.56 -54.17
CA LYS A 177 12.44 -16.70 -52.81
C LYS A 177 11.79 -15.43 -52.29
N ARG A 178 10.81 -15.60 -51.39
CA ARG A 178 10.13 -14.46 -50.71
C ARG A 178 11.12 -13.54 -50.05
N SER A 179 10.90 -12.24 -50.12
CA SER A 179 11.70 -11.22 -49.46
C SER A 179 11.65 -11.42 -47.93
N PHE A 180 12.72 -11.04 -47.21
CA PHE A 180 12.78 -11.08 -45.76
C PHE A 180 11.69 -10.16 -45.19
N PRO A 181 10.93 -10.61 -44.17
CA PRO A 181 9.83 -9.80 -43.63
C PRO A 181 10.31 -8.45 -43.06
N THR A 182 9.48 -7.43 -43.16
CA THR A 182 9.72 -6.10 -42.57
C THR A 182 9.51 -6.15 -41.05
N VAL A 183 9.98 -5.11 -40.37
CA VAL A 183 9.78 -4.95 -38.91
C VAL A 183 8.29 -5.07 -38.55
N ASN A 184 7.42 -4.39 -39.29
CA ASN A 184 5.97 -4.43 -39.02
C ASN A 184 5.35 -5.81 -39.27
N GLN A 185 5.87 -6.55 -40.26
CA GLN A 185 5.40 -7.90 -40.57
C GLN A 185 5.77 -8.90 -39.47
N ILE A 186 6.84 -8.65 -38.75
CA ILE A 186 7.25 -9.47 -37.59
C ILE A 186 6.53 -8.99 -36.31
N ALA A 187 6.56 -7.68 -36.05
CA ALA A 187 6.03 -7.09 -34.84
C ALA A 187 4.50 -7.22 -34.74
N GLY A 188 3.79 -7.03 -35.85
CA GLY A 188 2.32 -7.01 -35.85
C GLY A 188 1.69 -8.26 -35.27
N PRO A 189 1.98 -9.45 -35.83
CA PRO A 189 1.43 -10.70 -35.26
C PRO A 189 1.82 -10.95 -33.80
N ILE A 190 3.06 -10.64 -33.44
CA ILE A 190 3.53 -10.82 -32.03
C ILE A 190 2.69 -9.93 -31.11
N LEU A 191 2.51 -8.65 -31.47
CA LEU A 191 1.74 -7.71 -30.66
C LEU A 191 0.27 -8.10 -30.56
N ILE A 192 -0.31 -8.64 -31.66
CA ILE A 192 -1.69 -9.13 -31.62
C ILE A 192 -1.81 -10.30 -30.62
N VAL A 193 -0.87 -11.26 -30.66
CA VAL A 193 -0.88 -12.41 -29.75
C VAL A 193 -0.74 -11.92 -28.29
N VAL A 194 0.20 -10.99 -28.04
CA VAL A 194 0.40 -10.43 -26.69
C VAL A 194 -0.87 -9.70 -26.22
N THR A 195 -1.52 -8.93 -27.11
CA THR A 195 -2.76 -8.20 -26.77
C THR A 195 -3.85 -9.19 -26.36
N ILE A 196 -4.07 -10.25 -27.15
CA ILE A 196 -5.10 -11.25 -26.88
C ILE A 196 -4.79 -12.01 -25.58
N ALA A 197 -3.54 -12.45 -25.40
CA ALA A 197 -3.11 -13.20 -24.22
C ALA A 197 -3.25 -12.37 -22.95
N SER A 198 -2.81 -11.11 -22.98
CA SER A 198 -2.92 -10.19 -21.84
C SER A 198 -4.38 -9.87 -21.52
N PHE A 199 -5.22 -9.65 -22.55
CA PHE A 199 -6.66 -9.40 -22.33
C PHE A 199 -7.32 -10.64 -21.71
N ALA A 200 -7.02 -11.84 -22.18
CA ALA A 200 -7.54 -13.09 -21.61
C ALA A 200 -7.11 -13.22 -20.14
N TYR A 201 -5.85 -12.92 -19.84
CA TYR A 201 -5.32 -12.93 -18.47
C TYR A 201 -6.03 -11.91 -17.60
N ALA A 202 -6.21 -10.67 -18.09
CA ALA A 202 -6.93 -9.62 -17.38
C ALA A 202 -8.38 -9.99 -17.08
N SER A 203 -9.00 -10.79 -17.95
CA SER A 203 -10.42 -11.18 -17.87
C SER A 203 -10.63 -12.50 -17.13
N ARG A 204 -9.59 -13.08 -16.51
CA ARG A 204 -9.67 -14.41 -15.89
C ARG A 204 -10.64 -14.47 -14.70
N HIS A 205 -10.94 -13.32 -14.10
CA HIS A 205 -11.89 -13.21 -12.99
C HIS A 205 -13.31 -12.85 -13.45
N GLY A 206 -13.57 -12.78 -14.74
CA GLY A 206 -14.87 -12.37 -15.30
C GLY A 206 -15.00 -10.87 -15.39
N LEU A 207 -16.18 -10.33 -15.08
CA LEU A 207 -16.45 -8.89 -15.22
C LEU A 207 -15.74 -8.06 -14.15
N TYR A 208 -15.51 -8.64 -12.97
CA TYR A 208 -14.90 -7.96 -11.83
C TYR A 208 -13.69 -8.76 -11.35
N GLY A 209 -12.58 -8.09 -11.11
CA GLY A 209 -11.34 -8.72 -10.69
C GLY A 209 -10.98 -8.42 -9.23
N THR A 210 -9.68 -8.32 -8.98
CA THR A 210 -9.10 -8.10 -7.65
C THR A 210 -8.17 -6.89 -7.70
N PRO A 211 -7.78 -6.31 -6.55
CA PRO A 211 -6.76 -5.26 -6.54
C PRO A 211 -5.45 -5.70 -7.19
N GLU A 212 -5.03 -6.96 -6.99
CA GLU A 212 -3.85 -7.51 -7.65
C GLU A 212 -3.98 -7.43 -9.17
N ASN A 213 -5.14 -7.82 -9.73
CA ASN A 213 -5.40 -7.72 -11.17
C ASN A 213 -5.35 -6.27 -11.64
N TYR A 214 -5.91 -5.35 -10.84
CA TYR A 214 -5.96 -3.92 -11.16
C TYR A 214 -4.56 -3.34 -11.39
N TYR A 215 -3.59 -3.72 -10.55
CA TYR A 215 -2.22 -3.20 -10.57
C TYR A 215 -1.26 -4.00 -11.45
N SER A 216 -1.65 -5.20 -11.90
CA SER A 216 -0.75 -6.12 -12.60
C SER A 216 -0.29 -5.56 -13.94
N THR A 217 1.03 -5.51 -14.16
CA THR A 217 1.62 -5.15 -15.45
C THR A 217 1.13 -6.08 -16.56
N TRP A 218 1.01 -7.38 -16.26
CA TRP A 218 0.59 -8.39 -17.24
C TRP A 218 -0.88 -8.23 -17.62
N SER A 219 -1.73 -7.84 -16.68
CA SER A 219 -3.15 -7.57 -16.93
C SER A 219 -3.37 -6.27 -17.68
N ARG A 220 -2.42 -5.33 -17.62
CA ARG A 220 -2.49 -4.00 -18.29
C ARG A 220 -1.80 -3.98 -19.65
N ALA A 221 -0.96 -4.98 -19.96
CA ALA A 221 -0.12 -4.95 -21.17
C ALA A 221 -0.95 -4.84 -22.45
N TRP A 222 -2.15 -5.45 -22.50
CA TRP A 222 -3.01 -5.42 -23.71
C TRP A 222 -3.44 -4.00 -24.08
N GLU A 223 -3.61 -3.12 -23.11
CA GLU A 223 -4.00 -1.73 -23.37
C GLU A 223 -2.91 -1.01 -24.18
N LEU A 224 -1.67 -1.20 -23.78
CA LEU A 224 -0.50 -0.57 -24.45
C LEU A 224 -0.20 -1.26 -25.80
N THR A 225 -0.25 -2.60 -25.84
CA THR A 225 0.04 -3.33 -27.08
C THR A 225 -1.08 -3.13 -28.12
N LEU A 226 -2.33 -2.95 -27.70
CA LEU A 226 -3.43 -2.57 -28.61
C LEU A 226 -3.11 -1.23 -29.28
N GLY A 227 -2.59 -0.25 -28.53
CA GLY A 227 -2.14 1.02 -29.11
C GLY A 227 -1.08 0.82 -30.18
N ALA A 228 -0.11 -0.08 -29.91
CA ALA A 228 0.95 -0.40 -30.87
C ALA A 228 0.39 -1.10 -32.12
N VAL A 229 -0.56 -2.01 -31.95
CA VAL A 229 -1.27 -2.67 -33.10
C VAL A 229 -1.94 -1.63 -33.97
N LEU A 230 -2.62 -0.65 -33.35
CA LEU A 230 -3.26 0.45 -34.07
C LEU A 230 -2.24 1.32 -34.80
N ALA A 231 -1.02 1.51 -34.23
CA ALA A 231 0.05 2.26 -34.88
C ALA A 231 0.54 1.55 -36.13
N ILE A 232 0.55 0.21 -36.15
CA ILE A 232 0.98 -0.60 -37.31
C ILE A 232 -0.13 -0.68 -38.37
N TYR A 233 -1.35 -1.02 -37.97
CA TYR A 233 -2.42 -1.40 -38.89
C TYR A 233 -3.49 -0.33 -39.11
N GLY A 234 -3.59 0.65 -38.17
CA GLY A 234 -4.71 1.61 -38.17
C GLY A 234 -4.80 2.46 -39.44
N SER A 235 -3.65 2.79 -40.04
CA SER A 235 -3.64 3.60 -41.28
C SER A 235 -4.11 2.82 -42.50
N SER A 236 -4.10 1.50 -42.45
CA SER A 236 -4.57 0.66 -43.58
C SER A 236 -6.08 0.44 -43.52
N TRP A 237 -6.72 0.67 -42.40
CA TRP A 237 -8.17 0.54 -42.22
C TRP A 237 -8.84 1.85 -42.66
N LYS A 238 -9.38 1.87 -43.87
CA LYS A 238 -10.01 3.08 -44.44
C LYS A 238 -11.51 3.07 -44.16
N ILE A 239 -11.94 4.11 -43.47
CA ILE A 239 -13.34 4.36 -43.17
C ILE A 239 -13.84 5.45 -44.13
N PRO A 240 -15.06 5.35 -44.68
CA PRO A 240 -15.61 6.43 -45.49
C PRO A 240 -15.63 7.77 -44.74
N ALA A 241 -15.23 8.85 -45.38
CA ALA A 241 -15.10 10.18 -44.76
C ALA A 241 -16.41 10.64 -44.10
N ARG A 242 -17.57 10.22 -44.61
CA ARG A 242 -18.88 10.56 -44.05
C ARG A 242 -19.10 9.99 -42.64
N LEU A 243 -18.30 8.98 -42.23
CA LEU A 243 -18.40 8.34 -40.91
C LEU A 243 -17.38 8.88 -39.90
N TYR A 244 -16.46 9.77 -40.31
CA TYR A 244 -15.40 10.25 -39.42
C TYR A 244 -15.96 10.88 -38.14
N ASP A 245 -16.91 11.83 -38.30
CA ASP A 245 -17.48 12.53 -37.12
C ASP A 245 -18.36 11.60 -36.28
N LEU A 246 -19.05 10.64 -36.93
CA LEU A 246 -19.83 9.63 -36.20
C LEU A 246 -18.92 8.78 -35.31
N PHE A 247 -17.80 8.27 -35.82
CA PHE A 247 -16.86 7.44 -35.10
C PHE A 247 -16.20 8.23 -33.95
N THR A 248 -15.72 9.45 -34.24
CA THR A 248 -15.07 10.28 -33.21
C THR A 248 -16.09 10.70 -32.16
N GLY A 249 -17.30 11.09 -32.53
CA GLY A 249 -18.35 11.49 -31.58
C GLY A 249 -18.80 10.34 -30.71
N LEU A 250 -19.04 9.18 -31.28
CA LEU A 250 -19.45 7.99 -30.55
C LEU A 250 -18.30 7.59 -29.54
N GLY A 251 -17.06 7.60 -30.04
CA GLY A 251 -15.90 7.29 -29.19
C GLY A 251 -15.77 8.23 -28.01
N LEU A 252 -15.98 9.54 -28.22
CA LEU A 252 -15.94 10.52 -27.14
C LEU A 252 -17.08 10.27 -26.14
N LEU A 253 -18.29 9.96 -26.61
CA LEU A 253 -19.41 9.63 -25.72
C LEU A 253 -19.11 8.40 -24.89
N MET A 254 -18.59 7.35 -25.50
CA MET A 254 -18.17 6.13 -24.78
C MET A 254 -17.16 6.48 -23.67
N LEU A 255 -16.16 7.30 -24.00
CA LEU A 255 -15.12 7.70 -23.02
C LEU A 255 -15.71 8.53 -21.89
N ILE A 256 -16.52 9.54 -22.21
CA ILE A 256 -17.09 10.46 -21.19
C ILE A 256 -17.99 9.70 -20.22
N PHE A 257 -18.83 8.79 -20.72
CA PHE A 257 -19.82 8.10 -19.90
C PHE A 257 -19.30 6.82 -19.24
N THR A 258 -18.05 6.40 -19.51
CA THR A 258 -17.47 5.17 -18.91
C THR A 258 -17.55 5.21 -17.39
N GLY A 259 -17.10 6.28 -16.75
CA GLY A 259 -17.10 6.39 -15.30
C GLY A 259 -18.48 6.47 -14.68
N ALA A 260 -19.49 6.90 -15.44
CA ALA A 260 -20.88 6.87 -14.99
C ALA A 260 -21.48 5.46 -15.07
N ILE A 261 -21.08 4.69 -16.08
CA ILE A 261 -21.58 3.33 -16.32
C ILE A 261 -20.88 2.31 -15.44
N ILE A 262 -19.55 2.40 -15.31
CA ILE A 262 -18.71 1.45 -14.57
C ILE A 262 -18.29 2.11 -13.26
N ALA A 263 -18.97 1.75 -12.17
CA ALA A 263 -18.71 2.32 -10.84
C ALA A 263 -17.59 1.59 -10.10
N ASP A 264 -17.46 0.29 -10.32
CA ASP A 264 -16.56 -0.58 -9.57
C ASP A 264 -15.16 -0.59 -10.20
N THR A 265 -14.14 -0.23 -9.39
CA THR A 265 -12.73 -0.23 -9.84
C THR A 265 -12.24 -1.63 -10.19
N THR A 266 -12.81 -2.68 -9.58
CA THR A 266 -12.40 -4.07 -9.88
C THR A 266 -12.80 -4.51 -11.29
N ALA A 267 -13.65 -3.74 -11.99
CA ALA A 267 -13.96 -3.98 -13.40
C ALA A 267 -12.75 -3.74 -14.33
N TYR A 268 -11.71 -3.07 -13.83
CA TYR A 268 -10.50 -2.72 -14.60
C TYR A 268 -9.29 -3.55 -14.12
N PRO A 269 -8.42 -4.00 -15.04
CA PRO A 269 -8.68 -4.19 -16.47
C PRO A 269 -9.48 -5.47 -16.67
N GLY A 270 -10.34 -5.48 -17.67
CA GLY A 270 -11.17 -6.66 -17.93
C GLY A 270 -12.09 -6.42 -19.11
N PRO A 271 -13.14 -7.24 -19.29
CA PRO A 271 -14.06 -7.08 -20.43
C PRO A 271 -14.73 -5.70 -20.46
N LEU A 272 -15.01 -5.09 -19.30
CA LEU A 272 -15.65 -3.77 -19.25
C LEU A 272 -14.71 -2.65 -19.72
N SER A 273 -13.39 -2.85 -19.66
CA SER A 273 -12.42 -1.89 -20.21
C SER A 273 -12.55 -1.71 -21.73
N LEU A 274 -13.23 -2.64 -22.40
CA LEU A 274 -13.51 -2.49 -23.84
C LEU A 274 -14.36 -1.25 -24.12
N LEU A 275 -15.12 -0.75 -23.15
CA LEU A 275 -15.92 0.46 -23.35
C LEU A 275 -15.03 1.70 -23.58
N PRO A 276 -14.15 2.09 -22.66
CA PRO A 276 -13.28 3.25 -22.92
C PRO A 276 -12.25 2.99 -24.02
N LEU A 277 -11.68 1.80 -24.10
CA LEU A 277 -10.67 1.50 -25.11
C LEU A 277 -11.30 1.37 -26.51
N GLY A 278 -12.51 0.82 -26.60
CA GLY A 278 -13.29 0.81 -27.85
C GLY A 278 -13.57 2.22 -28.34
N GLY A 279 -13.91 3.13 -27.40
CA GLY A 279 -14.06 4.55 -27.69
C GLY A 279 -12.79 5.15 -28.28
N ALA A 280 -11.64 4.85 -27.69
CA ALA A 280 -10.34 5.33 -28.19
C ALA A 280 -10.04 4.77 -29.61
N VAL A 281 -10.34 3.50 -29.84
CA VAL A 281 -10.17 2.87 -31.18
C VAL A 281 -11.02 3.61 -32.20
N LEU A 282 -12.29 3.89 -31.87
CA LEU A 282 -13.18 4.63 -32.78
C LEU A 282 -12.63 6.02 -33.10
N ILE A 283 -12.08 6.74 -32.10
CA ILE A 283 -11.49 8.07 -32.30
C ILE A 283 -10.25 7.98 -33.19
N ILE A 284 -9.41 6.98 -32.99
CA ILE A 284 -8.19 6.80 -33.81
C ILE A 284 -8.59 6.54 -35.28
N LEU A 285 -9.61 5.69 -35.50
CA LEU A 285 -10.06 5.34 -36.82
C LEU A 285 -10.82 6.51 -37.49
N GLY A 286 -11.54 7.31 -36.69
CA GLY A 286 -12.37 8.41 -37.17
C GLY A 286 -11.63 9.71 -37.46
N GLY A 287 -10.31 9.73 -37.37
CA GLY A 287 -9.50 10.95 -37.55
C GLY A 287 -9.68 11.59 -38.91
N GLY A 288 -9.88 12.90 -38.96
CA GLY A 288 -10.02 13.66 -40.20
C GLY A 288 -11.31 14.45 -40.32
N GLY A 289 -12.28 14.21 -39.42
CA GLY A 289 -13.56 14.94 -39.42
C GLY A 289 -13.48 16.28 -38.70
N LYS A 290 -14.63 16.93 -38.54
CA LYS A 290 -14.74 18.23 -37.85
C LYS A 290 -14.44 18.12 -36.36
N ILE A 291 -14.92 17.04 -35.70
CA ILE A 291 -14.68 16.80 -34.28
C ILE A 291 -13.17 16.56 -34.03
N SER A 292 -12.54 15.79 -34.93
CA SER A 292 -11.09 15.55 -34.88
C SER A 292 -10.31 16.88 -34.99
N LYS A 293 -10.74 17.79 -35.87
CA LYS A 293 -10.12 19.12 -36.02
C LYS A 293 -10.28 19.95 -34.73
N ALA A 294 -11.46 19.87 -34.09
CA ALA A 294 -11.68 20.54 -32.80
C ALA A 294 -10.76 19.98 -31.72
N MET A 295 -10.55 18.67 -31.68
CA MET A 295 -9.62 18.02 -30.76
C MET A 295 -8.16 18.41 -31.04
N ALA A 296 -7.83 18.82 -32.25
CA ALA A 296 -6.52 19.32 -32.66
C ALA A 296 -6.38 20.83 -32.44
N SER A 297 -7.35 21.49 -31.81
CA SER A 297 -7.29 22.92 -31.48
C SER A 297 -6.11 23.25 -30.54
N LYS A 298 -5.72 24.53 -30.52
CA LYS A 298 -4.61 25.00 -29.70
C LYS A 298 -4.84 24.68 -28.21
N GLN A 299 -6.07 24.86 -27.74
CA GLN A 299 -6.45 24.59 -26.34
C GLN A 299 -6.37 23.09 -26.01
N ALA A 300 -6.92 22.24 -26.88
CA ALA A 300 -6.88 20.80 -26.67
C ALA A 300 -5.44 20.26 -26.69
N ARG A 301 -4.62 20.78 -27.61
CA ARG A 301 -3.18 20.41 -27.68
C ARG A 301 -2.42 20.87 -26.44
N TRP A 302 -2.70 22.09 -25.94
CA TRP A 302 -2.09 22.57 -24.68
C TRP A 302 -2.43 21.62 -23.54
N LEU A 303 -3.70 21.19 -23.43
CA LEU A 303 -4.10 20.22 -22.39
C LEU A 303 -3.36 18.89 -22.55
N GLY A 304 -3.15 18.45 -23.79
CA GLY A 304 -2.35 17.25 -24.09
C GLY A 304 -0.88 17.42 -23.70
N ASP A 305 -0.32 18.63 -23.91
CA ASP A 305 1.07 18.92 -23.56
C ASP A 305 1.29 18.89 -22.04
N VAL A 306 0.32 19.39 -21.26
CA VAL A 306 0.42 19.42 -19.80
C VAL A 306 -0.20 18.17 -19.14
N ALA A 307 -0.70 17.21 -19.92
CA ALA A 307 -1.42 16.04 -19.38
C ALA A 307 -0.58 15.26 -18.36
N TYR A 308 0.72 15.05 -18.65
CA TYR A 308 1.60 14.30 -17.75
C TYR A 308 1.81 15.02 -16.42
N PRO A 309 2.29 16.26 -16.37
CA PRO A 309 2.39 16.95 -15.08
C PRO A 309 1.04 17.19 -14.40
N LEU A 310 -0.07 17.37 -15.15
CA LEU A 310 -1.40 17.46 -14.55
C LEU A 310 -1.77 16.17 -13.82
N TYR A 311 -1.50 15.02 -14.44
CA TYR A 311 -1.71 13.72 -13.82
C TYR A 311 -0.89 13.58 -12.54
N LEU A 312 0.36 14.06 -12.55
CA LEU A 312 1.22 13.98 -11.37
C LEU A 312 0.71 14.84 -10.20
N TRP A 313 0.25 16.08 -10.47
CA TRP A 313 -0.10 17.06 -9.43
C TRP A 313 -1.49 16.85 -8.83
N HIS A 314 -2.50 16.45 -9.63
CA HIS A 314 -3.90 16.54 -9.16
C HIS A 314 -4.19 15.65 -7.96
N TRP A 315 -3.65 14.42 -7.94
CA TRP A 315 -3.96 13.44 -6.91
C TRP A 315 -3.30 13.80 -5.56
N PRO A 316 -1.99 14.12 -5.49
CA PRO A 316 -1.42 14.58 -4.23
C PRO A 316 -2.13 15.81 -3.68
N LEU A 317 -2.46 16.78 -4.52
CA LEU A 317 -3.18 17.99 -4.07
C LEU A 317 -4.56 17.62 -3.53
N LEU A 318 -5.27 16.70 -4.18
CA LEU A 318 -6.57 16.23 -3.71
C LEU A 318 -6.45 15.56 -2.33
N ILE A 319 -5.55 14.60 -2.20
CA ILE A 319 -5.39 13.82 -0.96
C ILE A 319 -4.91 14.73 0.19
N LEU A 320 -3.91 15.58 -0.06
CA LEU A 320 -3.39 16.47 0.97
C LEU A 320 -4.43 17.49 1.43
N SER A 321 -5.21 18.05 0.49
CA SER A 321 -6.25 19.04 0.82
C SER A 321 -7.37 18.40 1.65
N THR A 322 -7.86 17.22 1.23
CA THR A 322 -8.95 16.54 1.96
C THR A 322 -8.48 16.08 3.34
N SER A 323 -7.27 15.54 3.42
CA SER A 323 -6.68 15.10 4.70
C SER A 323 -6.48 16.28 5.66
N TYR A 324 -5.95 17.40 5.15
CA TYR A 324 -5.70 18.61 5.97
C TYR A 324 -6.99 19.20 6.52
N LEU A 325 -8.06 19.21 5.69
CA LEU A 325 -9.36 19.77 6.07
C LEU A 325 -10.29 18.77 6.77
N GLY A 326 -9.87 17.51 6.90
CA GLY A 326 -10.68 16.45 7.52
C GLY A 326 -11.95 16.13 6.72
N GLN A 327 -11.90 16.26 5.39
CA GLN A 327 -13.04 15.97 4.50
C GLN A 327 -12.85 14.61 3.84
N GLU A 328 -13.89 13.77 3.84
CA GLU A 328 -13.86 12.50 3.12
C GLU A 328 -13.90 12.72 1.61
N THR A 329 -14.69 13.70 1.18
CA THR A 329 -14.76 14.12 -0.23
C THR A 329 -14.68 15.64 -0.28
N PRO A 330 -14.02 16.21 -1.29
CA PRO A 330 -13.90 17.66 -1.34
C PRO A 330 -15.25 18.31 -1.64
N SER A 331 -15.51 19.44 -1.00
CA SER A 331 -16.62 20.30 -1.38
C SER A 331 -16.43 20.76 -2.84
N TRP A 332 -17.52 21.13 -3.53
CA TRP A 332 -17.43 21.48 -4.95
C TRP A 332 -16.47 22.64 -5.21
N TRP A 333 -16.45 23.65 -4.31
CA TRP A 333 -15.58 24.83 -4.47
C TRP A 333 -14.10 24.43 -4.24
N LEU A 334 -13.83 23.54 -3.27
CA LEU A 334 -12.48 23.02 -3.04
C LEU A 334 -12.02 22.22 -4.25
N GLY A 335 -12.92 21.44 -4.84
CA GLY A 335 -12.61 20.68 -6.06
C GLY A 335 -12.19 21.58 -7.21
N VAL A 336 -12.90 22.70 -7.40
CA VAL A 336 -12.55 23.71 -8.43
C VAL A 336 -11.17 24.28 -8.16
N ILE A 337 -10.89 24.65 -6.89
CA ILE A 337 -9.58 25.20 -6.50
C ILE A 337 -8.47 24.19 -6.79
N ILE A 338 -8.67 22.92 -6.42
CA ILE A 338 -7.68 21.85 -6.65
C ILE A 338 -7.38 21.73 -8.16
N ILE A 339 -8.41 21.74 -9.00
CA ILE A 339 -8.25 21.63 -10.47
C ILE A 339 -7.46 22.82 -11.01
N VAL A 340 -7.83 24.05 -10.59
CA VAL A 340 -7.16 25.27 -11.06
C VAL A 340 -5.68 25.26 -10.64
N ILE A 341 -5.40 24.94 -9.38
CA ILE A 341 -4.00 24.86 -8.89
C ILE A 341 -3.23 23.77 -9.65
N SER A 342 -3.87 22.61 -9.86
CA SER A 342 -3.24 21.51 -10.60
C SER A 342 -2.88 21.91 -12.03
N LEU A 343 -3.77 22.63 -12.72
CA LEU A 343 -3.52 23.12 -14.08
C LEU A 343 -2.38 24.16 -14.11
N VAL A 344 -2.37 25.09 -13.15
CA VAL A 344 -1.31 26.10 -13.05
C VAL A 344 0.03 25.41 -12.80
N LEU A 345 0.09 24.51 -11.82
CA LEU A 345 1.34 23.80 -11.49
C LEU A 345 1.78 22.89 -12.65
N ALA A 346 0.83 22.30 -13.36
CA ALA A 346 1.13 21.46 -14.53
C ALA A 346 1.77 22.30 -15.65
N ASP A 347 1.21 23.47 -15.93
CA ASP A 347 1.73 24.36 -16.96
C ASP A 347 3.13 24.88 -16.59
N LEU A 348 3.32 25.30 -15.32
CA LEU A 348 4.63 25.73 -14.81
C LEU A 348 5.66 24.59 -14.89
N THR A 349 5.28 23.40 -14.47
CA THR A 349 6.15 22.22 -14.53
C THR A 349 6.55 21.92 -15.97
N HIS A 350 5.56 21.94 -16.88
CA HIS A 350 5.83 21.70 -18.31
C HIS A 350 6.81 22.74 -18.87
N ARG A 351 6.58 24.05 -18.61
CA ARG A 351 7.40 25.14 -19.18
C ARG A 351 8.79 25.21 -18.58
N PHE A 352 8.94 25.05 -17.27
CA PHE A 352 10.18 25.34 -16.55
C PHE A 352 11.01 24.10 -16.17
N VAL A 353 10.40 22.92 -16.15
CA VAL A 353 11.08 21.68 -15.77
C VAL A 353 11.14 20.70 -16.94
N GLU A 354 9.99 20.28 -17.45
CA GLU A 354 9.90 19.24 -18.49
C GLU A 354 10.58 19.70 -19.80
N LYS A 355 10.12 20.84 -20.33
CA LYS A 355 10.54 21.31 -21.65
C LYS A 355 12.05 21.62 -21.70
N PRO A 356 12.66 22.35 -20.73
CA PRO A 356 14.09 22.61 -20.78
C PRO A 356 14.97 21.37 -20.64
N LEU A 357 14.55 20.39 -19.82
CA LEU A 357 15.38 19.19 -19.55
C LEU A 357 15.17 18.06 -20.56
N ARG A 358 14.10 18.14 -21.35
CA ARG A 358 13.77 17.13 -22.35
C ARG A 358 14.88 17.07 -23.43
N GLN A 359 15.10 15.86 -23.99
CA GLN A 359 16.05 15.67 -25.08
C GLN A 359 15.45 16.19 -26.40
N HIS A 360 16.06 17.22 -26.96
CA HIS A 360 15.58 17.87 -28.20
C HIS A 360 16.25 17.34 -29.47
N ARG A 361 17.41 16.65 -29.33
CA ARG A 361 18.13 16.11 -30.48
C ARG A 361 17.43 14.89 -31.06
N LYS A 362 17.55 14.74 -32.37
CA LYS A 362 17.12 13.52 -33.05
C LYS A 362 17.96 12.34 -32.60
N ARG A 363 17.36 11.15 -32.56
CA ARG A 363 18.04 9.92 -32.21
C ARG A 363 19.11 9.63 -33.26
N PRO A 364 20.42 9.47 -32.87
CA PRO A 364 21.47 9.20 -33.83
C PRO A 364 21.35 7.82 -34.47
N THR A 365 21.88 7.71 -35.67
CA THR A 365 22.06 6.41 -36.34
C THR A 365 23.46 5.88 -36.03
N ALA A 366 23.75 4.64 -36.43
CA ALA A 366 25.01 3.96 -36.15
C ALA A 366 26.23 4.72 -36.71
N GLU A 367 26.02 5.57 -37.73
CA GLU A 367 27.10 6.35 -38.39
C GLU A 367 27.44 7.66 -37.65
N ASP A 368 26.60 8.08 -36.68
CA ASP A 368 26.64 9.43 -36.09
C ASP A 368 27.17 9.42 -34.63
N LEU A 369 28.07 8.53 -34.30
CA LEU A 369 28.46 8.37 -32.88
C LEU A 369 29.84 9.03 -32.55
N PRO A 370 29.86 10.28 -32.05
CA PRO A 370 30.97 10.64 -31.19
C PRO A 370 30.50 11.14 -29.81
N VAL A 371 31.02 10.51 -28.78
CA VAL A 371 30.82 10.89 -27.37
C VAL A 371 31.32 12.32 -27.11
N ARG A 372 32.34 12.77 -27.82
CA ARG A 372 32.96 14.10 -27.66
C ARG A 372 31.99 15.27 -27.93
N LYS A 373 31.00 15.11 -28.81
CA LYS A 373 30.04 16.19 -29.09
C LYS A 373 29.10 16.49 -27.93
N GLY A 374 28.88 15.53 -27.04
CA GLY A 374 28.07 15.72 -25.83
C GLY A 374 28.73 16.63 -24.81
N LEU A 375 30.03 16.47 -24.62
CA LEU A 375 30.79 17.24 -23.64
C LEU A 375 30.98 18.72 -24.08
N SER A 376 31.08 18.97 -25.39
CA SER A 376 31.24 20.34 -25.89
C SER A 376 29.99 21.21 -25.68
N THR A 377 28.80 20.61 -25.58
CA THR A 377 27.54 21.35 -25.32
C THR A 377 27.47 21.90 -23.90
N LEU A 378 28.22 21.32 -22.95
CA LEU A 378 28.26 21.79 -21.57
C LEU A 378 29.02 23.12 -21.42
N GLN A 379 29.82 23.47 -22.41
CA GLN A 379 30.59 24.72 -22.41
C GLN A 379 29.72 25.94 -22.77
N LYS A 380 28.54 25.73 -23.35
CA LYS A 380 27.57 26.80 -23.66
C LYS A 380 26.69 27.10 -22.43
N PRO A 381 26.28 28.37 -22.19
CA PRO A 381 25.47 28.71 -21.02
C PRO A 381 24.18 27.89 -20.89
N ALA A 382 23.47 27.63 -22.01
CA ALA A 382 22.26 26.81 -22.01
C ALA A 382 22.57 25.35 -21.69
N GLY A 383 23.69 24.83 -22.16
CA GLY A 383 24.17 23.47 -21.85
C GLY A 383 24.60 23.33 -20.41
N ALA A 384 25.28 24.36 -19.87
CA ALA A 384 25.68 24.41 -18.46
C ALA A 384 24.45 24.43 -17.54
N ALA A 385 23.42 25.21 -17.87
CA ALA A 385 22.17 25.27 -17.10
C ALA A 385 21.47 23.91 -17.09
N ARG A 386 21.45 23.20 -18.22
CA ARG A 386 20.88 21.84 -18.31
C ARG A 386 21.68 20.85 -17.48
N GLY A 387 23.02 21.00 -17.49
CA GLY A 387 23.89 20.16 -16.65
C GLY A 387 23.63 20.35 -15.17
N VAL A 388 23.50 21.61 -14.72
CA VAL A 388 23.13 21.93 -13.33
C VAL A 388 21.75 21.36 -13.01
N GLY A 389 20.78 21.52 -13.90
CA GLY A 389 19.44 20.93 -13.73
C GLY A 389 19.50 19.42 -13.59
N GLY A 390 20.34 18.76 -14.38
CA GLY A 390 20.54 17.30 -14.29
C GLY A 390 21.14 16.88 -12.96
N VAL A 391 22.12 17.65 -12.44
CA VAL A 391 22.74 17.38 -11.12
C VAL A 391 21.69 17.55 -10.01
N VAL A 392 20.87 18.59 -10.08
CA VAL A 392 19.81 18.84 -9.09
C VAL A 392 18.79 17.68 -9.10
N VAL A 393 18.39 17.23 -10.29
CA VAL A 393 17.47 16.09 -10.42
C VAL A 393 18.09 14.81 -9.83
N ALA A 394 19.36 14.54 -10.14
CA ALA A 394 20.08 13.36 -9.63
C ALA A 394 20.18 13.40 -8.10
N ALA A 395 20.51 14.57 -7.53
CA ALA A 395 20.58 14.75 -6.08
C ALA A 395 19.20 14.52 -5.43
N ALA A 396 18.12 15.01 -6.06
CA ALA A 396 16.77 14.82 -5.58
C ALA A 396 16.35 13.34 -5.64
N VAL A 397 16.72 12.63 -6.72
CA VAL A 397 16.47 11.17 -6.83
C VAL A 397 17.16 10.43 -5.68
N ILE A 398 18.44 10.73 -5.43
CA ILE A 398 19.19 10.09 -4.34
C ILE A 398 18.54 10.41 -2.99
N SER A 399 18.14 11.66 -2.75
CA SER A 399 17.46 12.07 -1.51
C SER A 399 16.16 11.33 -1.30
N LEU A 400 15.34 11.20 -2.34
CA LEU A 400 14.06 10.48 -2.26
C LEU A 400 14.26 8.98 -2.05
N LEU A 401 15.27 8.39 -2.67
CA LEU A 401 15.62 6.97 -2.46
C LEU A 401 16.16 6.72 -1.05
N ALA A 402 16.69 7.74 -0.38
CA ALA A 402 17.16 7.66 1.00
C ALA A 402 16.03 7.73 2.03
N VAL A 403 14.83 8.17 1.66
CA VAL A 403 13.71 8.36 2.60
C VAL A 403 13.38 7.06 3.32
N GLN A 404 13.20 5.96 2.61
CA GLN A 404 12.81 4.68 3.21
C GLN A 404 13.89 4.13 4.16
N PRO A 405 15.17 4.01 3.77
CA PRO A 405 16.19 3.52 4.70
C PRO A 405 16.33 4.40 5.94
N LEU A 406 16.27 5.72 5.81
CA LEU A 406 16.35 6.63 6.95
C LEU A 406 15.13 6.49 7.86
N TRP A 407 13.93 6.33 7.28
CA TRP A 407 12.71 6.08 8.04
C TRP A 407 12.81 4.78 8.85
N MET A 408 13.24 3.69 8.21
CA MET A 408 13.39 2.39 8.87
C MET A 408 14.42 2.46 10.00
N ARG A 409 15.50 3.19 9.80
CA ARG A 409 16.52 3.42 10.85
C ARG A 409 15.92 4.21 12.02
N THR A 410 15.13 5.24 11.73
CA THR A 410 14.45 6.03 12.77
C THR A 410 13.49 5.14 13.58
N LEU A 411 12.75 4.23 12.90
CA LEU A 411 11.87 3.28 13.59
C LEU A 411 12.66 2.33 14.49
N ASP A 412 13.78 1.78 14.00
CA ASP A 412 14.64 0.87 14.77
C ASP A 412 15.20 1.58 16.02
N ASP A 413 15.67 2.82 15.86
CA ASP A 413 16.20 3.63 16.96
C ASP A 413 15.11 3.92 18.01
N ALA A 414 13.88 4.22 17.55
CA ALA A 414 12.76 4.51 18.45
C ALA A 414 12.31 3.28 19.24
N ASP A 415 12.45 2.08 18.69
CA ASP A 415 12.05 0.82 19.35
C ASP A 415 13.14 0.24 20.26
N ALA A 416 14.39 0.67 20.09
CA ALA A 416 15.54 0.03 20.76
C ALA A 416 15.60 0.27 22.27
N GLU A 417 15.02 1.36 22.76
CA GLU A 417 15.18 1.83 24.14
C GLU A 417 13.96 1.54 25.01
N LEU A 418 14.17 0.85 26.12
CA LEU A 418 13.14 0.71 27.15
C LEU A 418 12.97 2.07 27.84
N LEU A 419 11.75 2.58 27.89
CA LEU A 419 11.47 3.90 28.44
C LEU A 419 11.59 3.91 29.96
N ASP A 420 12.08 5.03 30.50
CA ASP A 420 12.19 5.24 31.97
C ASP A 420 10.76 5.33 32.55
N PRO A 421 10.38 4.42 33.47
CA PRO A 421 9.04 4.47 34.06
C PRO A 421 8.74 5.76 34.85
N ALA A 422 9.77 6.47 35.35
CA ALA A 422 9.57 7.73 36.03
C ALA A 422 9.07 8.83 35.10
N LEU A 423 9.48 8.80 33.82
CA LEU A 423 9.07 9.77 32.81
C LEU A 423 7.86 9.25 32.00
N TYR A 424 7.76 7.93 31.84
CA TYR A 424 6.76 7.26 30.98
C TYR A 424 6.07 6.15 31.78
N PRO A 425 5.22 6.50 32.77
CA PRO A 425 4.51 5.46 33.55
C PRO A 425 3.54 4.63 32.72
N GLY A 426 3.04 5.13 31.60
CA GLY A 426 2.24 4.35 30.65
C GLY A 426 1.05 3.66 31.33
N ALA A 427 0.96 2.33 31.18
CA ALA A 427 -0.15 1.53 31.68
C ALA A 427 -0.33 1.58 33.20
N THR A 428 0.71 1.97 33.98
CA THR A 428 0.60 2.08 35.44
C THR A 428 -0.02 3.40 35.90
N THR A 429 -0.22 4.35 35.00
CA THR A 429 -0.63 5.72 35.33
C THR A 429 -1.92 5.77 36.14
N PHE A 430 -3.00 5.17 35.63
CA PHE A 430 -4.30 5.22 36.29
C PHE A 430 -4.38 4.28 37.51
N ILE A 431 -3.72 3.13 37.44
CA ILE A 431 -3.70 2.13 38.50
C ILE A 431 -3.05 2.71 39.78
N ASN A 432 -1.95 3.43 39.61
CA ASN A 432 -1.16 3.96 40.72
C ASN A 432 -1.43 5.46 41.00
N ASP A 433 -2.43 6.03 40.31
CA ASP A 433 -2.82 7.46 40.43
C ASP A 433 -1.57 8.38 40.27
N ILE A 434 -0.80 8.11 39.20
CA ILE A 434 0.43 8.86 38.92
C ILE A 434 0.07 10.11 38.10
N THR A 435 0.65 11.27 38.51
CA THR A 435 0.65 12.48 37.69
C THR A 435 1.92 12.43 36.82
N PRO A 436 1.82 12.22 35.50
CA PRO A 436 3.04 12.16 34.69
C PRO A 436 3.78 13.50 34.70
N PRO A 437 5.10 13.50 34.61
CA PRO A 437 5.86 14.76 34.55
C PRO A 437 5.46 15.60 33.32
N ASP A 438 5.38 16.92 33.50
CA ASP A 438 5.11 17.88 32.45
C ASP A 438 6.33 18.04 31.53
N ASN A 439 6.08 18.50 30.30
CA ASN A 439 7.11 18.85 29.31
C ASN A 439 8.00 17.65 28.92
N VAL A 440 7.45 16.46 28.96
CA VAL A 440 8.10 15.24 28.47
C VAL A 440 7.52 14.93 27.10
N GLU A 441 8.39 14.72 26.12
CA GLU A 441 8.01 14.36 24.76
C GLU A 441 7.30 13.00 24.74
N VAL A 442 6.15 12.94 24.08
CA VAL A 442 5.39 11.68 23.93
C VAL A 442 6.25 10.66 23.18
N LYS A 443 6.31 9.45 23.71
CA LYS A 443 7.03 8.32 23.07
C LYS A 443 6.15 7.07 22.98
N PRO A 444 6.30 6.26 21.92
CA PRO A 444 7.06 6.64 20.71
C PRO A 444 6.44 7.86 20.05
N ASP A 445 7.22 8.57 19.24
CA ASP A 445 6.71 9.68 18.43
C ASP A 445 5.44 9.19 17.74
N PRO A 446 4.29 9.87 17.88
CA PRO A 446 3.03 9.41 17.27
C PRO A 446 3.11 9.18 15.76
N ILE A 447 3.97 9.94 15.06
CA ILE A 447 4.19 9.73 13.61
C ILE A 447 4.87 8.38 13.35
N LEU A 448 5.74 7.92 14.24
CA LEU A 448 6.47 6.66 14.11
C LEU A 448 5.69 5.45 14.63
N ALA A 449 4.71 5.69 15.50
CA ALA A 449 4.03 4.61 16.25
C ALA A 449 3.50 3.50 15.35
N GLY A 450 2.85 3.86 14.24
CA GLY A 450 2.25 2.90 13.30
C GLY A 450 3.25 1.99 12.62
N GLY A 451 4.51 2.42 12.53
CA GLY A 451 5.57 1.64 11.87
C GLY A 451 6.36 0.72 12.80
N ILE A 452 6.23 0.90 14.12
CA ILE A 452 6.98 0.11 15.11
C ILE A 452 6.17 -1.16 15.40
N GLN A 453 6.67 -2.30 14.91
CA GLN A 453 6.00 -3.59 15.03
C GLN A 453 6.58 -4.42 16.17
N PRO A 454 5.79 -5.33 16.77
CA PRO A 454 6.33 -6.24 17.79
C PRO A 454 7.43 -7.16 17.27
N PRO A 455 8.30 -7.68 18.13
CA PRO A 455 9.46 -8.47 17.70
C PRO A 455 9.10 -9.76 16.95
N VAL A 456 7.94 -10.35 17.22
CA VAL A 456 7.49 -11.54 16.50
C VAL A 456 7.28 -11.21 15.02
N ALA A 457 6.67 -10.06 14.73
CA ALA A 457 6.45 -9.61 13.34
C ALA A 457 7.76 -9.23 12.65
N THR A 458 8.62 -8.46 13.33
CA THR A 458 9.88 -7.98 12.71
C THR A 458 10.86 -9.11 12.43
N ASN A 459 10.71 -10.25 13.08
CA ASN A 459 11.56 -11.42 12.90
C ASN A 459 10.90 -12.51 12.01
N TRP A 460 9.76 -12.21 11.39
CA TRP A 460 9.02 -13.12 10.50
C TRP A 460 8.54 -14.37 11.24
N CYS A 461 8.07 -14.20 12.47
CA CYS A 461 7.49 -15.28 13.26
C CYS A 461 5.98 -15.09 13.48
N PHE A 462 5.38 -14.17 12.71
CA PHE A 462 3.94 -13.89 12.71
C PHE A 462 3.39 -14.27 11.34
N VAL A 463 2.52 -15.29 11.30
CA VAL A 463 2.06 -15.88 10.04
C VAL A 463 1.07 -14.92 9.35
N PRO A 464 1.33 -14.52 8.09
CA PRO A 464 0.36 -13.73 7.34
C PRO A 464 -0.91 -14.53 7.04
N ASP A 465 -2.05 -13.82 6.94
CA ASP A 465 -3.34 -14.43 6.62
C ASP A 465 -3.38 -15.08 5.24
N SER A 466 -2.50 -14.66 4.33
CA SER A 466 -2.39 -15.21 2.97
C SER A 466 -1.78 -16.61 2.89
N GLN A 467 -1.15 -17.09 3.97
CA GLN A 467 -0.52 -18.41 4.00
C GLN A 467 -1.58 -19.52 4.21
N PRO A 468 -1.31 -20.75 3.75
CA PRO A 468 -2.21 -21.87 4.04
C PRO A 468 -2.40 -22.10 5.53
N ALA A 469 -3.52 -22.75 5.91
CA ALA A 469 -3.87 -22.99 7.31
C ALA A 469 -2.81 -23.82 8.07
N ASP A 470 -2.08 -24.68 7.37
CA ASP A 470 -1.06 -25.56 7.98
C ASP A 470 0.34 -24.94 8.00
N PHE A 471 0.47 -23.64 7.64
CA PHE A 471 1.76 -22.98 7.61
C PHE A 471 2.13 -22.45 9.00
N PHE A 472 3.37 -22.75 9.44
CA PHE A 472 3.99 -22.21 10.66
C PHE A 472 5.43 -21.79 10.36
N PHE A 473 5.87 -20.67 10.93
CA PHE A 473 7.27 -20.28 10.89
C PHE A 473 8.04 -21.06 11.96
N GLU A 474 9.07 -21.80 11.56
CA GLU A 474 9.96 -22.51 12.49
C GLU A 474 11.21 -21.69 12.80
N THR A 475 11.66 -20.88 11.84
CA THR A 475 12.85 -20.03 11.98
C THR A 475 12.52 -18.58 11.66
N ARG A 476 13.34 -17.68 12.22
CA ARG A 476 13.28 -16.23 11.95
C ARG A 476 13.71 -15.97 10.50
N LYS A 477 13.65 -14.68 10.10
CA LYS A 477 13.99 -14.21 8.75
C LYS A 477 15.40 -14.59 8.28
N ASP A 478 16.33 -14.92 9.21
CA ASP A 478 17.68 -15.35 8.87
C ASP A 478 17.73 -16.84 8.42
N GLY A 479 16.63 -17.56 8.52
CA GLY A 479 16.53 -18.97 8.16
C GLY A 479 17.28 -19.94 9.08
N LYS A 480 17.77 -19.46 10.22
CA LYS A 480 18.62 -20.22 11.16
C LYS A 480 18.10 -20.16 12.60
N THR A 481 17.85 -18.97 13.12
CA THR A 481 17.42 -18.77 14.51
C THR A 481 15.96 -19.24 14.65
N PRO A 482 15.67 -20.14 15.62
CA PRO A 482 14.28 -20.56 15.83
C PRO A 482 13.37 -19.39 16.21
N CYS A 483 12.08 -19.52 15.94
CA CYS A 483 11.05 -18.59 16.40
C CYS A 483 10.76 -18.80 17.87
N ILE A 484 11.76 -18.50 18.69
CA ILE A 484 11.72 -18.60 20.16
C ILE A 484 12.23 -17.27 20.71
N PHE A 485 11.51 -16.71 21.66
CA PHE A 485 11.81 -15.43 22.30
C PHE A 485 11.99 -15.66 23.79
N GLY A 486 12.19 -14.58 24.56
CA GLY A 486 12.51 -14.72 25.98
C GLY A 486 13.92 -15.28 26.17
N ASP A 487 14.09 -16.21 27.12
CA ASP A 487 15.37 -16.88 27.36
C ASP A 487 15.41 -18.20 26.57
N PRO A 488 16.18 -18.26 25.49
CA PRO A 488 16.20 -19.47 24.64
C PRO A 488 16.80 -20.70 25.33
N ASN A 489 17.47 -20.52 26.47
CA ASN A 489 18.09 -21.59 27.23
C ASN A 489 17.22 -22.10 28.39
N ALA A 490 16.08 -21.45 28.63
CA ALA A 490 15.18 -21.83 29.73
C ALA A 490 14.57 -23.23 29.49
N GLU A 491 14.21 -23.90 30.57
CA GLU A 491 13.51 -25.18 30.49
C GLU A 491 12.00 -24.97 30.31
N GLU A 492 11.45 -23.93 30.93
CA GLU A 492 10.01 -23.65 30.88
C GLU A 492 9.62 -22.99 29.57
N GLU A 493 8.56 -23.50 28.95
CA GLU A 493 8.01 -22.96 27.71
C GLU A 493 6.66 -22.31 27.97
N VAL A 494 6.52 -21.07 27.50
CA VAL A 494 5.29 -20.29 27.53
C VAL A 494 4.86 -20.09 26.06
N TYR A 495 3.67 -20.52 25.71
CA TYR A 495 3.14 -20.43 24.36
C TYR A 495 2.23 -19.19 24.26
N LEU A 496 2.59 -18.25 23.37
CA LEU A 496 1.77 -17.08 23.05
C LEU A 496 1.01 -17.39 21.77
N VAL A 497 -0.32 -17.50 21.86
CA VAL A 497 -1.13 -18.00 20.74
C VAL A 497 -2.27 -17.03 20.41
N GLY A 498 -2.66 -16.97 19.13
CA GLY A 498 -3.76 -16.17 18.67
C GLY A 498 -3.44 -15.27 17.50
N GLY A 499 -4.12 -14.14 17.47
CA GLY A 499 -3.96 -13.14 16.43
C GLY A 499 -3.07 -11.97 16.84
N SER A 500 -3.25 -10.84 16.17
CA SER A 500 -2.43 -9.64 16.41
C SER A 500 -2.64 -9.04 17.80
N HIS A 501 -3.79 -9.27 18.44
CA HIS A 501 -4.04 -8.77 19.79
C HIS A 501 -3.31 -9.58 20.88
N ALA A 502 -2.91 -10.80 20.57
CA ALA A 502 -1.95 -11.55 21.40
C ALA A 502 -0.51 -11.12 21.06
N GLU A 503 -0.21 -11.03 19.76
CA GLU A 503 1.12 -10.68 19.24
C GLU A 503 1.63 -9.33 19.78
N GLN A 504 0.75 -8.36 20.01
CA GLN A 504 1.13 -7.01 20.47
C GLN A 504 1.79 -7.02 21.86
N TYR A 505 1.63 -8.10 22.65
CA TYR A 505 2.29 -8.24 23.94
C TYR A 505 3.67 -8.92 23.85
N SER A 506 4.09 -9.33 22.65
CA SER A 506 5.34 -10.09 22.48
C SER A 506 6.59 -9.30 22.89
N ALA A 507 6.60 -7.96 22.73
CA ALA A 507 7.74 -7.15 23.18
C ALA A 507 7.91 -7.23 24.72
N ALA A 508 6.81 -7.04 25.44
CA ALA A 508 6.83 -7.13 26.91
C ALA A 508 7.17 -8.55 27.38
N LEU A 509 6.56 -9.55 26.75
CA LEU A 509 6.75 -10.96 27.12
C LEU A 509 8.17 -11.45 26.79
N ASP A 510 8.79 -10.96 25.70
CA ASP A 510 10.18 -11.26 25.37
C ASP A 510 11.13 -10.77 26.49
N ARG A 511 10.93 -9.54 26.96
CA ARG A 511 11.73 -8.99 28.06
C ARG A 511 11.49 -9.77 29.36
N LEU A 512 10.23 -10.06 29.68
CA LEU A 512 9.88 -10.82 30.88
C LEU A 512 10.44 -12.26 30.82
N GLY A 513 10.45 -12.89 29.64
CA GLY A 513 11.05 -14.22 29.46
C GLY A 513 12.54 -14.22 29.79
N LYS A 514 13.26 -13.20 29.35
CA LYS A 514 14.69 -13.03 29.67
C LYS A 514 14.91 -12.78 31.16
N GLU A 515 14.01 -12.00 31.79
CA GLU A 515 14.10 -11.66 33.22
C GLU A 515 13.70 -12.83 34.10
N MET A 516 12.62 -13.54 33.77
CA MET A 516 12.01 -14.57 34.63
C MET A 516 12.47 -16.00 34.29
N GLY A 517 13.17 -16.18 33.14
CA GLY A 517 13.73 -17.48 32.75
C GLY A 517 12.71 -18.41 32.10
N PHE A 518 12.00 -17.95 31.05
CA PHE A 518 11.15 -18.82 30.24
C PHE A 518 11.35 -18.56 28.76
N LYS A 519 11.16 -19.60 27.95
CA LYS A 519 11.07 -19.49 26.50
C LYS A 519 9.67 -19.00 26.13
N LEU A 520 9.58 -18.02 25.22
CA LEU A 520 8.33 -17.58 24.63
C LEU A 520 8.22 -18.17 23.23
N VAL A 521 7.25 -19.04 23.00
CA VAL A 521 7.02 -19.71 21.72
C VAL A 521 5.76 -19.13 21.09
N PRO A 522 5.89 -18.32 20.03
CA PRO A 522 4.71 -17.75 19.37
C PRO A 522 4.08 -18.72 18.38
N LEU A 523 2.77 -18.93 18.49
CA LEU A 523 1.94 -19.55 17.46
C LEU A 523 0.87 -18.51 17.12
N LEU A 524 1.24 -17.57 16.23
CA LEU A 524 0.48 -16.35 15.97
C LEU A 524 0.22 -16.20 14.47
N ARG A 525 -1.03 -15.87 14.13
CA ARG A 525 -1.44 -15.68 12.74
C ARG A 525 -2.30 -14.42 12.63
N GLN A 526 -2.05 -13.61 11.61
CA GLN A 526 -2.77 -12.36 11.35
C GLN A 526 -4.27 -12.61 11.24
N GLY A 527 -5.05 -11.84 12.02
CA GLY A 527 -6.51 -11.91 12.00
C GLY A 527 -7.10 -13.20 12.57
N CYS A 528 -6.31 -13.99 13.33
CA CYS A 528 -6.69 -15.34 13.71
C CYS A 528 -6.64 -15.57 15.23
N PRO A 529 -7.57 -15.02 16.00
CA PRO A 529 -7.69 -15.45 17.39
C PRO A 529 -8.03 -16.95 17.44
N ILE A 530 -7.67 -17.64 18.52
CA ILE A 530 -7.94 -19.07 18.64
C ILE A 530 -9.41 -19.27 19.04
N GLU A 531 -10.17 -19.80 18.13
CA GLU A 531 -11.55 -20.20 18.36
C GLU A 531 -11.72 -21.66 17.96
N LEU A 532 -12.23 -22.48 18.89
CA LEU A 532 -12.49 -23.90 18.66
C LEU A 532 -13.99 -24.19 18.75
N GLY A 533 -14.39 -25.40 18.42
CA GLY A 533 -15.79 -25.81 18.45
C GLY A 533 -16.53 -25.45 17.17
N ASP A 534 -17.83 -25.54 17.20
CA ASP A 534 -18.69 -25.34 16.02
C ASP A 534 -19.19 -23.89 15.87
N ASP A 535 -19.19 -23.13 16.96
CA ASP A 535 -19.69 -21.75 17.00
C ASP A 535 -18.50 -20.80 16.98
N VAL A 536 -17.94 -20.58 15.79
CA VAL A 536 -16.76 -19.71 15.59
C VAL A 536 -17.12 -18.52 14.72
N THR A 537 -16.45 -17.40 14.95
CA THR A 537 -16.64 -16.15 14.20
C THR A 537 -15.54 -15.94 13.16
N VAL A 538 -14.49 -16.76 13.16
CA VAL A 538 -13.32 -16.66 12.29
C VAL A 538 -13.57 -17.38 10.96
N THR A 539 -12.70 -17.13 9.98
CA THR A 539 -12.76 -17.80 8.67
C THR A 539 -12.49 -19.29 8.81
N PRO A 540 -12.94 -20.13 7.84
CA PRO A 540 -12.63 -21.56 7.87
C PRO A 540 -11.14 -21.88 7.94
N GLU A 541 -10.29 -21.12 7.23
CA GLU A 541 -8.83 -21.28 7.28
C GLU A 541 -8.29 -21.00 8.68
N CYS A 542 -8.81 -19.95 9.31
CA CYS A 542 -8.43 -19.57 10.67
C CYS A 542 -8.88 -20.65 11.68
N ALA A 543 -10.11 -21.17 11.54
CA ALA A 543 -10.60 -22.23 12.40
C ALA A 543 -9.73 -23.50 12.31
N GLU A 544 -9.34 -23.86 11.10
CA GLU A 544 -8.46 -25.02 10.86
C GLU A 544 -7.08 -24.78 11.50
N TRP A 545 -6.53 -23.58 11.31
CA TRP A 545 -5.24 -23.21 11.92
C TRP A 545 -5.31 -23.30 13.45
N GLY A 546 -6.44 -22.87 14.05
CA GLY A 546 -6.64 -22.97 15.49
C GLY A 546 -6.60 -24.40 16.03
N LYS A 547 -7.13 -25.35 15.26
CA LYS A 547 -7.07 -26.77 15.60
C LYS A 547 -5.62 -27.28 15.59
N LEU A 548 -4.85 -26.86 14.58
CA LEU A 548 -3.45 -27.23 14.45
C LEU A 548 -2.60 -26.62 15.56
N VAL A 549 -2.93 -25.39 16.01
CA VAL A 549 -2.30 -24.76 17.17
C VAL A 549 -2.58 -25.60 18.43
N MET A 550 -3.82 -26.05 18.61
CA MET A 550 -4.17 -26.89 19.77
C MET A 550 -3.39 -28.20 19.77
N ASP A 551 -3.23 -28.83 18.58
CA ASP A 551 -2.42 -30.05 18.44
C ASP A 551 -0.98 -29.81 18.88
N ARG A 552 -0.37 -28.69 18.46
CA ARG A 552 1.00 -28.32 18.86
C ARG A 552 1.11 -28.04 20.36
N ILE A 553 0.11 -27.38 20.95
CA ILE A 553 0.05 -27.14 22.39
C ILE A 553 0.00 -28.47 23.15
N GLU A 554 -0.85 -29.39 22.72
CA GLU A 554 -0.99 -30.71 23.34
C GLU A 554 0.35 -31.50 23.28
N GLU A 555 0.99 -31.50 22.13
CA GLU A 555 2.28 -32.18 21.93
C GLU A 555 3.38 -31.59 22.82
N ALA A 556 3.45 -30.25 22.92
CA ALA A 556 4.48 -29.56 23.68
C ALA A 556 4.21 -29.58 25.19
N ASN A 557 2.97 -29.62 25.60
CA ASN A 557 2.54 -29.54 27.00
C ASN A 557 3.25 -28.39 27.75
N PRO A 558 3.09 -27.13 27.32
CA PRO A 558 3.83 -26.01 27.89
C PRO A 558 3.46 -25.72 29.33
N ALA A 559 4.34 -24.95 30.03
CA ALA A 559 4.08 -24.50 31.38
C ALA A 559 2.88 -23.55 31.44
N LEU A 560 2.60 -22.81 30.37
CA LEU A 560 1.56 -21.80 30.30
C LEU A 560 1.22 -21.48 28.85
N VAL A 561 -0.07 -21.28 28.59
CA VAL A 561 -0.58 -20.70 27.31
C VAL A 561 -1.10 -19.31 27.60
N ILE A 562 -0.71 -18.34 26.76
CA ILE A 562 -1.14 -16.94 26.86
C ILE A 562 -1.90 -16.57 25.56
N SER A 563 -3.06 -15.88 25.74
CA SER A 563 -3.83 -15.34 24.62
C SER A 563 -4.72 -14.21 25.13
N ASN A 564 -5.79 -13.87 24.39
CA ASN A 564 -6.78 -12.88 24.80
C ASN A 564 -7.99 -13.58 25.40
N THR A 565 -8.72 -12.85 26.28
CA THR A 565 -9.95 -13.38 26.92
C THR A 565 -11.23 -12.77 26.33
N THR A 566 -11.14 -11.60 25.70
CA THR A 566 -12.35 -10.91 25.17
C THR A 566 -12.06 -10.34 23.77
N ARG A 567 -13.15 -9.97 23.09
CA ARG A 567 -13.15 -9.17 21.85
C ARG A 567 -14.34 -8.21 21.87
N PRO A 568 -14.33 -7.18 21.03
CA PRO A 568 -15.54 -6.37 20.85
C PRO A 568 -16.74 -7.21 20.45
N GLN A 569 -17.90 -6.85 20.96
CA GLN A 569 -19.15 -7.60 20.85
C GLN A 569 -19.62 -7.73 19.41
N ASN A 570 -19.42 -6.69 18.59
CA ASN A 570 -19.92 -6.62 17.22
C ASN A 570 -18.84 -6.98 16.20
N GLU A 571 -19.29 -7.48 15.06
CA GLU A 571 -18.45 -8.00 13.98
C GLU A 571 -17.36 -7.02 13.50
N TYR A 572 -17.66 -5.73 13.50
CA TYR A 572 -16.75 -4.70 12.99
C TYR A 572 -15.94 -4.01 14.09
N GLY A 573 -15.84 -4.61 15.27
CA GLY A 573 -15.02 -4.07 16.34
C GLY A 573 -15.68 -3.02 17.21
N THR A 574 -17.00 -2.86 17.09
CA THR A 574 -17.75 -1.89 17.89
C THR A 574 -18.43 -2.58 19.09
N GLY A 575 -18.78 -1.76 20.09
CA GLY A 575 -19.52 -2.18 21.26
C GLY A 575 -18.64 -2.72 22.38
N PRO A 576 -19.21 -2.92 23.58
CA PRO A 576 -18.47 -3.45 24.71
C PRO A 576 -17.93 -4.85 24.44
N ASP A 577 -16.88 -5.21 25.17
CA ASP A 577 -16.22 -6.50 25.02
C ASP A 577 -17.08 -7.67 25.49
N ALA A 578 -16.81 -8.85 24.91
CA ALA A 578 -17.51 -10.10 25.21
C ALA A 578 -16.55 -11.28 25.03
N VAL A 579 -16.92 -12.43 25.56
CA VAL A 579 -16.15 -13.68 25.38
C VAL A 579 -16.79 -14.48 24.24
N PRO A 580 -16.09 -14.66 23.12
CA PRO A 580 -16.59 -15.52 22.06
C PRO A 580 -16.76 -16.98 22.52
N ALA A 581 -17.77 -17.68 22.00
CA ALA A 581 -17.99 -19.09 22.32
C ALA A 581 -16.77 -19.95 21.98
N GLY A 582 -16.09 -19.63 20.88
CA GLY A 582 -14.87 -20.34 20.45
C GLY A 582 -13.70 -20.20 21.44
N TYR A 583 -13.63 -19.10 22.19
CA TYR A 583 -12.64 -18.92 23.26
C TYR A 583 -12.92 -19.90 24.41
N GLN A 584 -14.19 -20.03 24.80
CA GLN A 584 -14.57 -20.96 25.87
C GLN A 584 -14.26 -22.42 25.47
N ALA A 585 -14.53 -22.78 24.21
CA ALA A 585 -14.21 -24.11 23.69
C ALA A 585 -12.69 -24.37 23.76
N PHE A 586 -11.88 -23.37 23.45
CA PHE A 586 -10.41 -23.44 23.54
C PHE A 586 -9.96 -23.68 25.01
N TRP A 587 -10.55 -22.92 25.94
CA TRP A 587 -10.22 -23.09 27.37
C TRP A 587 -10.65 -24.45 27.91
N ASP A 588 -11.80 -24.97 27.44
CA ASP A 588 -12.24 -26.34 27.80
C ASP A 588 -11.19 -27.38 27.36
N GLU A 589 -10.68 -27.24 26.11
CA GLU A 589 -9.63 -28.15 25.58
C GLU A 589 -8.34 -28.07 26.40
N LEU A 590 -7.95 -26.86 26.84
CA LEU A 590 -6.78 -26.67 27.70
C LEU A 590 -7.02 -27.29 29.08
N ALA A 591 -8.22 -27.10 29.65
CA ALA A 591 -8.60 -27.64 30.96
C ALA A 591 -8.60 -29.17 30.96
N ASP A 592 -9.10 -29.79 29.90
CA ASP A 592 -9.12 -31.25 29.75
C ASP A 592 -7.71 -31.85 29.77
N ARG A 593 -6.70 -31.06 29.44
CA ARG A 593 -5.27 -31.47 29.42
C ARG A 593 -4.49 -30.91 30.61
N ASP A 594 -5.16 -30.24 31.54
CA ASP A 594 -4.57 -29.62 32.72
C ASP A 594 -3.47 -28.58 32.36
N ILE A 595 -3.63 -27.89 31.21
CA ILE A 595 -2.68 -26.87 30.73
C ILE A 595 -3.13 -25.49 31.26
N PRO A 596 -2.25 -24.77 32.00
CA PRO A 596 -2.61 -23.46 32.52
C PRO A 596 -2.79 -22.39 31.45
N PHE A 597 -3.65 -21.40 31.70
CA PHE A 597 -3.94 -20.32 30.76
C PHE A 597 -3.92 -18.96 31.49
N LEU A 598 -3.31 -17.98 30.82
CA LEU A 598 -3.32 -16.57 31.24
C LEU A 598 -3.76 -15.75 30.03
N GLY A 599 -4.81 -14.96 30.21
CA GLY A 599 -5.32 -14.16 29.09
C GLY A 599 -5.40 -12.68 29.39
N PHE A 600 -5.26 -11.88 28.35
CA PHE A 600 -5.42 -10.43 28.40
C PHE A 600 -6.85 -10.06 28.00
N ARG A 601 -7.56 -9.33 28.86
CA ARG A 601 -8.78 -8.63 28.45
C ARG A 601 -8.39 -7.68 27.32
N ASP A 602 -9.19 -7.62 26.24
CA ASP A 602 -8.80 -6.86 25.04
C ASP A 602 -8.71 -5.35 25.34
N ASN A 603 -7.96 -4.64 24.52
CA ASN A 603 -7.83 -3.19 24.59
C ASN A 603 -8.96 -2.51 23.82
N PRO A 604 -9.16 -1.19 24.02
CA PRO A 604 -10.17 -0.48 23.23
C PRO A 604 -9.87 -0.51 21.72
N TRP A 605 -10.92 -0.60 20.93
CA TRP A 605 -10.91 -0.43 19.47
C TRP A 605 -11.53 0.92 19.15
N GLY A 606 -10.95 1.64 18.17
CA GLY A 606 -11.41 2.96 17.80
C GLY A 606 -12.56 2.95 16.80
N PHE A 607 -13.65 3.64 17.13
CA PHE A 607 -14.74 3.85 16.19
C PHE A 607 -15.45 5.17 16.49
N ASP A 608 -16.10 5.74 15.48
CA ASP A 608 -16.84 7.00 15.61
C ASP A 608 -18.32 6.73 15.96
N GLU A 609 -19.11 7.80 16.02
CA GLU A 609 -20.52 7.72 16.37
C GLU A 609 -21.35 6.91 15.36
N GLU A 610 -20.86 6.82 14.12
CA GLU A 610 -21.47 6.05 13.04
C GLU A 610 -20.97 4.60 12.99
N GLY A 611 -20.04 4.21 13.88
CA GLY A 611 -19.48 2.87 13.93
C GLY A 611 -18.37 2.61 12.92
N ARG A 612 -17.82 3.67 12.32
CA ARG A 612 -16.70 3.54 11.36
C ARG A 612 -15.37 3.50 12.12
N PRO A 613 -14.39 2.73 11.64
CA PRO A 613 -13.07 2.69 12.31
C PRO A 613 -12.44 4.07 12.44
N ARG A 614 -11.83 4.31 13.60
CA ARG A 614 -11.06 5.54 13.87
C ARG A 614 -9.60 5.15 14.10
N GLU A 615 -8.72 5.73 13.29
CA GLU A 615 -7.27 5.56 13.48
C GLU A 615 -6.83 6.46 14.64
N PHE A 616 -6.45 5.88 15.75
CA PHE A 616 -6.08 6.62 16.97
C PHE A 616 -4.84 7.48 16.74
N ASP A 617 -3.81 6.91 16.11
CA ASP A 617 -2.55 7.59 15.86
C ASP A 617 -2.70 8.76 14.88
N GLU A 618 -3.43 8.56 13.79
CA GLU A 618 -3.68 9.61 12.80
C GLU A 618 -4.48 10.76 13.41
N CYS A 619 -5.51 10.44 14.18
CA CYS A 619 -6.33 11.44 14.87
C CYS A 619 -5.45 12.30 15.77
N TYR A 620 -4.61 11.70 16.58
CA TYR A 620 -3.74 12.44 17.51
C TYR A 620 -2.71 13.29 16.76
N VAL A 621 -2.09 12.75 15.72
CA VAL A 621 -1.10 13.51 14.93
C VAL A 621 -1.77 14.75 14.30
N ALA A 622 -3.02 14.59 13.84
CA ALA A 622 -3.74 15.68 13.18
C ALA A 622 -4.26 16.75 14.16
N THR A 623 -4.67 16.36 15.37
CA THR A 623 -5.41 17.26 16.30
C THR A 623 -4.65 17.57 17.59
N GLU A 624 -3.70 16.75 17.99
CA GLU A 624 -3.02 16.80 19.29
C GLU A 624 -3.98 16.71 20.48
N ASP A 625 -5.17 16.11 20.27
CA ASP A 625 -6.22 15.97 21.30
C ASP A 625 -6.29 14.52 21.77
N ALA A 626 -5.56 14.20 22.82
CA ALA A 626 -5.46 12.84 23.37
C ALA A 626 -6.83 12.30 23.84
N TYR A 627 -7.66 13.17 24.40
CA TYR A 627 -8.97 12.78 24.93
C TYR A 627 -10.03 12.73 23.81
N GLY A 628 -10.01 13.72 22.91
CA GLY A 628 -10.96 13.77 21.79
C GLY A 628 -10.77 12.62 20.80
N CYS A 629 -9.53 12.10 20.66
CA CYS A 629 -9.25 10.96 19.79
C CYS A 629 -9.54 9.61 20.45
N GLY A 630 -9.72 9.59 21.79
CA GLY A 630 -9.93 8.36 22.54
C GLY A 630 -11.37 7.88 22.51
N MET A 631 -11.65 6.93 23.40
CA MET A 631 -12.97 6.32 23.55
C MET A 631 -13.49 6.57 24.95
N ARG A 632 -14.81 6.31 25.13
CA ARG A 632 -15.43 6.25 26.45
C ARG A 632 -15.48 4.79 26.88
N VAL A 633 -15.30 4.56 28.19
CA VAL A 633 -15.26 3.21 28.77
C VAL A 633 -16.51 2.41 28.42
N GLU A 634 -17.69 3.05 28.47
CA GLU A 634 -18.96 2.38 28.17
C GLU A 634 -19.13 1.98 26.70
N GLN A 635 -18.31 2.56 25.81
CA GLN A 635 -18.31 2.19 24.38
C GLN A 635 -17.53 0.90 24.13
N VAL A 636 -16.52 0.59 24.95
CA VAL A 636 -15.55 -0.46 24.66
C VAL A 636 -15.50 -1.57 25.72
N TYR A 637 -16.00 -1.33 26.93
CA TYR A 637 -15.88 -2.28 28.03
C TYR A 637 -17.23 -2.53 28.71
N GLN A 638 -17.47 -3.81 29.08
CA GLN A 638 -18.49 -4.15 30.09
C GLN A 638 -18.03 -3.58 31.44
N PRO A 639 -18.97 -3.35 32.38
CA PRO A 639 -18.61 -2.86 33.73
C PRO A 639 -17.77 -3.84 34.54
N TYR A 640 -17.57 -5.06 34.06
CA TYR A 640 -16.78 -6.12 34.69
C TYR A 640 -15.95 -6.81 33.59
N ASP A 641 -14.94 -7.59 33.97
CA ASP A 641 -14.15 -8.37 32.99
C ASP A 641 -14.92 -9.65 32.64
N PRO A 642 -15.51 -9.75 31.42
CA PRO A 642 -16.24 -10.97 31.03
C PRO A 642 -15.34 -12.21 31.01
N GLY A 643 -14.06 -12.05 30.66
CA GLY A 643 -13.09 -13.16 30.64
C GLY A 643 -12.86 -13.72 32.03
N ALA A 644 -12.70 -12.83 33.02
CA ALA A 644 -12.52 -13.26 34.43
C ALA A 644 -13.72 -14.05 34.93
N VAL A 645 -14.93 -13.63 34.58
CA VAL A 645 -16.20 -14.34 34.99
C VAL A 645 -16.16 -15.76 34.44
N VAL A 646 -15.91 -15.95 33.13
CA VAL A 646 -15.90 -17.28 32.51
C VAL A 646 -14.72 -18.12 33.04
N LEU A 647 -13.53 -17.53 33.16
CA LEU A 647 -12.32 -18.27 33.60
C LEU A 647 -12.40 -18.70 35.08
N SER A 648 -13.26 -18.07 35.87
CA SER A 648 -13.40 -18.41 37.30
C SER A 648 -13.84 -19.87 37.54
N LYS A 649 -14.42 -20.53 36.53
CA LYS A 649 -14.82 -21.96 36.63
C LYS A 649 -13.63 -22.92 36.49
N TYR A 650 -12.47 -22.45 36.01
CA TYR A 650 -11.27 -23.27 35.83
C TYR A 650 -10.26 -23.01 36.97
N GLN A 651 -9.55 -24.07 37.38
CA GLN A 651 -8.64 -23.97 38.55
C GLN A 651 -7.31 -23.31 38.24
N ASN A 652 -6.83 -23.40 37.00
CA ASN A 652 -5.48 -22.94 36.61
C ASN A 652 -5.51 -21.89 35.51
N MET A 653 -6.57 -21.08 35.46
CA MET A 653 -6.74 -20.04 34.44
C MET A 653 -7.00 -18.68 35.06
N LEU A 654 -6.45 -17.63 34.45
CA LEU A 654 -6.53 -16.26 34.97
C LEU A 654 -6.71 -15.29 33.82
N SER A 655 -7.54 -14.27 34.02
CA SER A 655 -7.67 -13.12 33.13
C SER A 655 -6.98 -11.91 33.76
N ILE A 656 -6.15 -11.20 32.98
CA ILE A 656 -5.63 -9.90 33.35
C ILE A 656 -6.66 -8.86 32.90
N ASP A 657 -7.25 -8.14 33.88
CA ASP A 657 -8.16 -7.04 33.55
C ASP A 657 -7.32 -5.83 33.16
N THR A 658 -7.24 -5.57 31.85
CA THR A 658 -6.47 -4.48 31.29
C THR A 658 -7.23 -3.15 31.25
N ALA A 659 -8.54 -3.14 31.49
CA ALA A 659 -9.35 -1.92 31.37
C ALA A 659 -8.78 -0.74 32.19
N PRO A 660 -8.32 -0.96 33.45
CA PRO A 660 -7.73 0.16 34.20
C PRO A 660 -6.42 0.71 33.63
N TRP A 661 -5.77 0.00 32.69
CA TRP A 661 -4.57 0.52 32.01
C TRP A 661 -4.96 1.61 31.01
N PHE A 662 -6.14 1.48 30.40
CA PHE A 662 -6.57 2.29 29.24
C PHE A 662 -7.54 3.41 29.62
N CYS A 663 -8.33 3.23 30.68
CA CYS A 663 -9.42 4.14 31.02
C CYS A 663 -9.28 4.66 32.46
N ASP A 664 -9.52 5.96 32.63
CA ASP A 664 -9.41 6.61 33.93
C ASP A 664 -10.71 6.50 34.74
N ALA A 665 -10.68 7.07 35.95
CA ALA A 665 -11.82 7.04 36.87
C ALA A 665 -13.05 7.82 36.37
N ASN A 666 -12.85 8.73 35.39
CA ASN A 666 -13.95 9.51 34.78
C ASN A 666 -14.57 8.76 33.59
N GLY A 667 -14.02 7.62 33.20
CA GLY A 667 -14.51 6.83 32.06
C GLY A 667 -13.90 7.27 30.74
N ASP A 668 -12.86 8.08 30.74
CA ASP A 668 -12.15 8.49 29.53
C ASP A 668 -11.00 7.53 29.24
N CYS A 669 -10.88 7.11 27.99
CA CYS A 669 -9.82 6.21 27.53
C CYS A 669 -8.99 6.94 26.48
N PRO A 670 -8.05 7.81 26.92
CA PRO A 670 -7.30 8.67 25.97
C PRO A 670 -6.24 7.88 25.20
N VAL A 671 -5.71 8.50 24.15
CA VAL A 671 -4.70 7.87 23.29
C VAL A 671 -3.27 8.14 23.76
N ILE A 672 -3.07 9.09 24.70
CA ILE A 672 -1.80 9.29 25.39
C ILE A 672 -2.05 9.03 26.87
N ILE A 673 -1.30 8.13 27.47
CA ILE A 673 -1.40 7.78 28.89
C ILE A 673 0.01 7.72 29.47
N GLY A 674 0.26 8.52 30.51
CA GLY A 674 1.58 8.55 31.15
C GLY A 674 2.70 8.89 30.18
N ASN A 675 2.52 9.93 29.38
CA ASN A 675 3.45 10.41 28.34
C ASN A 675 3.75 9.37 27.24
N THR A 676 3.00 8.26 27.22
CA THR A 676 3.20 7.16 26.25
C THR A 676 2.07 7.14 25.24
N MET A 677 2.42 7.08 23.94
CA MET A 677 1.45 6.83 22.88
C MET A 677 0.92 5.40 23.01
N VAL A 678 -0.39 5.27 23.27
CA VAL A 678 -1.00 3.97 23.56
C VAL A 678 -1.10 3.10 22.31
N TYR A 679 -1.55 3.69 21.20
CA TYR A 679 -1.96 2.93 20.00
C TYR A 679 -1.04 3.22 18.82
N ARG A 680 -0.85 2.18 17.97
CA ARG A 680 -0.13 2.32 16.71
C ARG A 680 -1.06 2.37 15.48
N ASP A 681 -2.36 2.11 15.69
CA ASP A 681 -3.39 2.18 14.65
C ASP A 681 -4.78 2.23 15.32
N MET A 682 -5.83 1.78 14.65
CA MET A 682 -7.22 1.83 15.15
C MET A 682 -7.51 0.86 16.30
N HIS A 683 -6.69 -0.17 16.54
CA HIS A 683 -6.99 -1.15 17.60
C HIS A 683 -5.79 -1.89 18.18
N HIS A 684 -4.56 -1.58 17.74
CA HIS A 684 -3.35 -2.23 18.29
C HIS A 684 -2.57 -1.28 19.18
N ILE A 685 -2.00 -1.81 20.26
CA ILE A 685 -1.18 -1.00 21.20
C ILE A 685 0.28 -0.97 20.72
N THR A 686 1.01 0.05 21.18
CA THR A 686 2.46 0.19 20.93
C THR A 686 3.26 -0.78 21.81
N ASN A 687 4.46 -1.13 21.35
CA ASN A 687 5.42 -1.89 22.16
C ASN A 687 5.71 -1.17 23.48
N ALA A 688 5.90 0.16 23.43
CA ALA A 688 6.22 0.96 24.62
C ALA A 688 5.10 0.87 25.66
N PHE A 689 3.83 0.93 25.24
CA PHE A 689 2.71 0.83 26.17
C PHE A 689 2.62 -0.59 26.77
N ALA A 690 2.76 -1.62 25.94
CA ALA A 690 2.80 -3.01 26.42
C ALA A 690 3.93 -3.23 27.42
N GLU A 691 5.13 -2.68 27.15
CA GLU A 691 6.28 -2.78 28.04
C GLU A 691 6.05 -2.03 29.36
N SER A 692 5.32 -0.91 29.33
CA SER A 692 4.98 -0.19 30.58
C SER A 692 4.05 -1.00 31.48
N ALA A 693 3.36 -2.01 30.94
CA ALA A 693 2.49 -2.92 31.71
C ALA A 693 3.26 -4.11 32.31
N MET A 694 4.56 -4.22 32.06
CA MET A 694 5.36 -5.36 32.57
C MET A 694 5.22 -5.58 34.08
N PRO A 695 5.16 -4.57 34.95
CA PRO A 695 4.94 -4.85 36.37
C PRO A 695 3.69 -5.65 36.66
N MET A 696 2.57 -5.35 36.00
CA MET A 696 1.32 -6.09 36.19
C MET A 696 1.38 -7.49 35.56
N ILE A 697 1.98 -7.59 34.38
CA ILE A 697 2.14 -8.87 33.68
C ILE A 697 3.05 -9.79 34.51
N ARG A 698 4.14 -9.26 35.04
CA ARG A 698 5.08 -10.01 35.90
C ARG A 698 4.36 -10.64 37.09
N GLU A 699 3.53 -9.86 37.80
CA GLU A 699 2.76 -10.36 38.93
C GLU A 699 1.79 -11.46 38.53
N ALA A 700 1.13 -11.30 37.37
CA ALA A 700 0.20 -12.30 36.85
C ALA A 700 0.90 -13.61 36.41
N LEU A 701 2.16 -13.54 35.99
CA LEU A 701 2.95 -14.72 35.58
C LEU A 701 3.49 -15.53 36.74
N LYS A 702 3.73 -14.91 37.90
CA LYS A 702 4.36 -15.56 39.05
C LYS A 702 3.69 -16.87 39.48
N PRO A 703 2.36 -16.96 39.58
CA PRO A 703 1.74 -18.24 39.99
C PRO A 703 2.02 -19.41 39.04
N PHE A 704 2.34 -19.13 37.81
CA PHE A 704 2.55 -20.16 36.77
C PHE A 704 3.99 -20.59 36.59
N LEU A 705 4.96 -19.73 36.90
CA LEU A 705 6.37 -19.91 36.46
C LEU A 705 7.38 -20.08 37.59
N ASN A 706 7.03 -19.90 38.88
CA ASN A 706 7.97 -20.03 40.01
C ASN A 706 7.85 -21.39 40.67
N UNK A 707 7.83 -22.21 39.98
CA UNK A 707 7.77 -23.47 40.52
C UNK A 707 9.04 -24.24 40.62
N UNK A 708 9.97 -23.55 40.67
CA UNK A 708 11.21 -24.21 40.92
C UNK A 708 11.38 -24.69 42.33
N UNK A 709 10.65 -24.32 42.89
CA UNK A 709 10.72 -24.81 44.21
C UNK A 709 9.52 -25.54 44.68
N UNK A 710 8.83 -25.67 44.02
CA UNK A 710 7.76 -26.37 44.53
C UNK A 710 7.11 -27.31 43.65
N ARG A 711 7.69 -28.21 43.00
CA ARG A 711 7.06 -29.43 42.42
C ARG A 711 6.71 -30.45 43.48
N GLY A 712 5.94 -30.07 44.45
CA GLY A 712 5.43 -30.92 45.47
C GLY A 712 4.47 -30.21 46.40
N ALA A 713 3.21 -30.49 46.28
CA ALA A 713 2.13 -30.28 47.23
C ALA A 713 1.63 -28.86 47.50
N SER A 714 2.26 -27.79 46.99
CA SER A 714 1.79 -26.46 47.44
C SER A 714 1.13 -25.61 46.34
N ALA A 715 1.20 -25.99 45.06
CA ALA A 715 0.57 -25.20 44.01
C ALA A 715 -0.96 -25.16 44.16
N ARG A 716 -1.58 -26.26 44.57
CA ARG A 716 -3.02 -26.33 44.81
C ARG A 716 -3.46 -25.42 45.96
N SER A 717 -2.64 -25.31 47.01
CA SER A 717 -2.95 -24.49 48.20
C SER A 717 -2.80 -22.98 47.92
N ALA A 718 -1.80 -22.61 47.17
CA ALA A 718 -1.56 -21.20 46.79
C ALA A 718 -2.65 -20.69 45.84
N TYR A 719 -3.12 -21.56 44.91
CA TYR A 719 -4.22 -21.24 44.01
C TYR A 719 -5.55 -21.06 44.79
N GLN A 720 -5.83 -21.96 45.73
CA GLN A 720 -7.06 -21.86 46.51
C GLN A 720 -7.11 -20.63 47.40
N CYS A 721 -5.99 -20.21 47.94
CA CYS A 721 -5.93 -19.03 48.81
C CYS A 721 -6.10 -17.72 48.05
N ARG A 722 -5.67 -17.70 46.76
CA ARG A 722 -5.81 -16.51 45.89
C ARG A 722 -7.15 -16.39 45.22
N GLN A 723 -7.87 -17.50 45.00
CA GLN A 723 -9.24 -17.46 44.49
C GLN A 723 -10.19 -16.75 45.49
N ALA A 724 -9.89 -16.80 46.78
CA ALA A 724 -10.67 -16.08 47.80
C ALA A 724 -10.39 -14.56 47.77
N THR A 725 -9.24 -14.15 47.23
CA THR A 725 -8.86 -12.74 47.10
C THR A 725 -8.93 -12.22 45.67
N CYS A 726 -9.16 -13.10 44.70
CA CYS A 726 -9.38 -12.72 43.29
C CYS A 726 -10.86 -12.50 42.96
N GLN A 727 -11.63 -11.99 43.89
CA GLN A 727 -12.84 -11.30 43.51
C GLN A 727 -12.39 -10.12 42.63
N PRO A 728 -13.06 -9.90 41.50
CA PRO A 728 -12.75 -8.74 40.69
C PRO A 728 -12.76 -7.52 41.63
N SER A 729 -11.69 -6.81 41.67
CA SER A 729 -11.71 -5.49 42.32
C SER A 729 -12.91 -4.79 41.71
N PRO A 730 -13.93 -4.45 42.47
CA PRO A 730 -15.00 -3.68 41.86
C PRO A 730 -14.34 -2.45 41.27
N LEU A 731 -14.51 -2.28 39.99
CA LEU A 731 -14.34 -0.95 39.42
C LEU A 731 -14.99 0.00 40.43
N PRO A 732 -14.33 1.07 40.85
CA PRO A 732 -14.93 1.91 41.87
C PRO A 732 -16.39 2.16 41.56
N GLN A 733 -17.23 1.92 42.53
CA GLN A 733 -18.71 1.93 42.39
C GLN A 733 -19.28 3.29 41.96
N ARG A 734 -18.47 4.11 41.30
CA ARG A 734 -18.88 5.47 40.90
C ARG A 734 -18.63 5.74 39.42
N TRP A 735 -19.20 4.93 38.58
CA TRP A 735 -19.39 5.36 37.20
C TRP A 735 -20.78 6.05 37.16
N PRO A 736 -20.88 7.34 36.82
CA PRO A 736 -22.18 7.95 36.65
C PRO A 736 -22.91 7.29 35.50
N ARG A 737 -24.19 7.02 35.67
CA ARG A 737 -25.05 6.53 34.62
C ARG A 737 -25.23 7.56 33.52
#